data_58f479876a46b729ec5ed696d1f14302
#
_entry.id   58f479876a46b729ec5ed696d1f14302
#
_cell.length_a   1.000
_cell.length_b   1.000
_cell.length_c   1.000
_cell.angle_alpha   90.00
_cell.angle_beta   90.00
_cell.angle_gamma   90.00
#
_symmetry.space_group_name_H-M   'P 1'
#
loop_
_entity.id
_entity.type
_entity.pdbx_description
1 polymer ?
#
loop_
_entity_poly.entity_id
_entity_poly.type
_entity_poly.pdbx_seq_one_letter_code
_entity_poly.pdbx_strand_id
1 'polypeptide(L)'
;MKDTPSSVKVPRSFHTPAPISATHASAMALAMGLAIAAPVAHAESASKTLATVEVQAQIEDTNPYSEEGAPYKAKISGDQRRVKELAETPHTISVITQKAIEESGKTDLRDILAAQPGVTIGTGENGNAFGDRYIIRGHEARSDVFIDGLRDPGMTTRESFAVEQVEITKGPSSTFAGRGSTGGAVNSITKQPNTDKDFTKLELGVGTDDFHRMGIDTNKVINDRASVRLNLLDASESVPDRAPAEKSRRGLLLSGAFQATDALSVSADYYHLEAKDVPDLGTYIDQTTGKPVKNIPVYLQLGSDHLDTDVDTATFKLNYRFNNALRMQNATRIGRTSNSYVATGGRGTTDAVTLNPTVSLSTHQGYQEVNYWVNRTDVFWNKRLGQLDHQFVFGLEVNDEKVDNGTFSATNTGTSNCTVTSRGGGTSPGYCIYDGVTGVKAPNLNTLLGRTLTKNGLDSEYHIRTSSLTAMDTVDFNDKWTGFAGLRYDYFDYTNTVGSTAKTVYDYSDGFLNGHAGVTYKITPKANVYASVSTSSDINGGESDVGGSCGYGGLCGTPQQVADSKPESTVSYEVGTKWQVLQDKLLMTAALFRTIKSDVQEGDSANSYATTGTLNTGKNQVQGVEFSVVGNITPKLSGQFGLAIMNSEVLESFTAANEGAQLANFAKRSGNLQLKYQATDKFAFGGGATYQSQMFAGQPDTATNYAYAVPSYTVFDAFAEYRFSKQLSARVNVNNVTDKDYYLAAYRSGAFTYIGDKRNAQLTLNYKF
;
A
#
# COMPACT_ATOMS: atom_id res chain seq x y z
N MET A 1 -14.12 -57.83 33.79
CA MET A 1 -13.21 -57.29 34.83
C MET A 1 -12.04 -56.67 34.13
N LYS A 2 -12.07 -55.35 33.97
CA LYS A 2 -10.94 -54.41 33.97
C LYS A 2 -11.49 -53.04 33.63
N ASP A 3 -11.28 -52.17 34.55
CA ASP A 3 -11.86 -50.82 34.62
C ASP A 3 -11.25 -49.90 33.58
N THR A 4 -12.05 -49.07 32.95
CA THR A 4 -11.68 -47.89 32.18
C THR A 4 -11.89 -46.63 33.06
N PRO A 5 -10.96 -45.69 33.13
CA PRO A 5 -11.21 -44.46 33.86
C PRO A 5 -12.05 -43.49 33.03
N SER A 6 -13.04 -42.93 33.68
CA SER A 6 -13.94 -41.92 33.15
C SER A 6 -13.22 -40.57 32.96
N SER A 7 -13.29 -40.01 31.77
CA SER A 7 -12.90 -38.64 31.49
C SER A 7 -13.97 -37.66 31.95
N VAL A 8 -13.61 -36.79 32.85
CA VAL A 8 -14.41 -35.62 33.31
C VAL A 8 -14.41 -34.56 32.20
N LYS A 9 -15.54 -34.32 31.58
CA LYS A 9 -15.76 -33.17 30.69
C LYS A 9 -15.98 -31.92 31.55
N VAL A 10 -15.07 -30.97 31.41
CA VAL A 10 -15.27 -29.60 31.90
C VAL A 10 -16.03 -28.81 30.81
N PRO A 11 -17.12 -28.13 31.12
CA PRO A 11 -17.82 -27.31 30.13
C PRO A 11 -17.05 -26.00 29.90
N ARG A 12 -16.53 -25.81 28.72
CA ARG A 12 -16.04 -24.52 28.24
C ARG A 12 -17.22 -23.67 27.79
N SER A 13 -17.66 -22.74 28.60
CA SER A 13 -18.50 -21.63 28.15
C SER A 13 -17.61 -20.44 27.82
N PHE A 14 -17.18 -20.32 26.58
CA PHE A 14 -16.66 -19.05 26.08
C PHE A 14 -17.82 -18.24 25.52
N HIS A 15 -18.10 -17.11 26.13
CA HIS A 15 -18.96 -16.09 25.57
C HIS A 15 -18.20 -15.47 24.40
N THR A 16 -18.65 -15.67 23.19
CA THR A 16 -18.27 -14.89 22.02
C THR A 16 -18.72 -13.46 22.24
N PRO A 17 -17.85 -12.44 22.08
CA PRO A 17 -18.31 -11.06 22.05
C PRO A 17 -19.24 -10.88 20.85
N ALA A 18 -20.37 -10.25 21.08
CA ALA A 18 -21.33 -9.91 20.03
C ALA A 18 -20.67 -8.98 18.99
N PRO A 19 -21.00 -9.07 17.71
CA PRO A 19 -20.48 -8.16 16.70
C PRO A 19 -20.87 -6.73 17.07
N ILE A 20 -19.90 -5.83 17.08
CA ILE A 20 -20.12 -4.40 17.30
C ILE A 20 -20.91 -3.89 16.10
N SER A 21 -22.16 -3.53 16.32
CA SER A 21 -23.01 -3.00 15.25
C SER A 21 -22.56 -1.58 14.86
N ALA A 22 -22.80 -1.19 13.62
CA ALA A 22 -22.48 0.14 13.09
C ALA A 22 -23.04 1.31 13.94
N THR A 23 -24.03 1.05 14.79
CA THR A 23 -24.59 2.00 15.77
C THR A 23 -23.59 2.49 16.84
N HIS A 24 -22.55 1.72 17.15
CA HIS A 24 -21.55 2.14 18.16
C HIS A 24 -20.50 3.10 17.59
N ALA A 25 -20.13 2.94 16.31
CA ALA A 25 -19.24 3.90 15.63
C ALA A 25 -19.93 5.27 15.46
N SER A 26 -21.21 5.26 15.13
CA SER A 26 -22.03 6.50 15.04
C SER A 26 -22.18 7.19 16.41
N ALA A 27 -22.25 6.46 17.52
CA ALA A 27 -22.34 7.03 18.86
C ALA A 27 -21.03 7.72 19.30
N MET A 28 -19.88 7.20 18.87
CA MET A 28 -18.58 7.83 19.17
C MET A 28 -18.35 9.12 18.36
N ALA A 29 -18.78 9.14 17.11
CA ALA A 29 -18.75 10.35 16.28
C ALA A 29 -19.71 11.44 16.83
N LEU A 30 -20.85 11.04 17.36
CA LEU A 30 -21.82 11.96 18.00
C LEU A 30 -21.31 12.52 19.34
N ALA A 31 -20.57 11.73 20.12
CA ALA A 31 -19.98 12.19 21.38
C ALA A 31 -18.87 13.23 21.17
N MET A 32 -18.08 13.12 20.06
CA MET A 32 -17.10 14.14 19.70
C MET A 32 -17.78 15.42 19.14
N GLY A 33 -18.89 15.30 18.41
CA GLY A 33 -19.66 16.44 17.90
C GLY A 33 -20.33 17.29 19.00
N LEU A 34 -20.75 16.66 20.10
CA LEU A 34 -21.37 17.35 21.24
C LEU A 34 -20.38 18.12 22.14
N ALA A 35 -19.09 17.78 22.12
CA ALA A 35 -18.06 18.52 22.85
C ALA A 35 -17.72 19.89 22.22
N ILE A 36 -18.12 20.13 20.97
CA ILE A 36 -17.86 21.38 20.23
C ILE A 36 -18.91 22.47 20.52
N ALA A 37 -20.04 22.12 21.14
CA ALA A 37 -21.19 23.02 21.34
C ALA A 37 -21.21 23.76 22.68
N ALA A 38 -20.13 23.79 23.48
CA ALA A 38 -20.06 24.56 24.71
C ALA A 38 -19.78 26.07 24.43
N PRO A 39 -20.53 27.02 24.98
CA PRO A 39 -20.34 28.44 24.69
C PRO A 39 -19.05 28.96 25.32
N VAL A 40 -18.18 29.53 24.49
CA VAL A 40 -16.94 30.20 24.93
C VAL A 40 -17.29 31.57 25.51
N ALA A 41 -17.03 31.77 26.82
CA ALA A 41 -17.04 33.08 27.44
C ALA A 41 -15.75 33.85 27.04
N HIS A 42 -15.94 35.01 26.39
CA HIS A 42 -14.83 35.90 26.03
C HIS A 42 -14.31 36.62 27.29
N ALA A 43 -13.03 36.42 27.58
CA ALA A 43 -12.30 37.27 28.51
C ALA A 43 -11.41 38.23 27.68
N GLU A 44 -11.69 39.52 27.77
CA GLU A 44 -10.82 40.59 27.24
C GLU A 44 -9.52 40.66 28.04
N SER A 45 -8.37 40.49 27.39
CA SER A 45 -7.07 40.79 27.98
C SER A 45 -6.43 41.99 27.30
N ALA A 46 -6.04 42.96 28.15
CA ALA A 46 -5.41 44.20 27.73
C ALA A 46 -4.04 44.00 27.08
N SER A 47 -3.85 44.60 25.90
CA SER A 47 -2.61 44.57 25.12
C SER A 47 -1.51 45.45 25.73
N LYS A 48 -0.31 44.87 25.95
CA LYS A 48 0.95 45.61 25.99
C LYS A 48 1.62 45.53 24.62
N THR A 49 1.70 46.69 23.95
CA THR A 49 2.41 46.84 22.69
C THR A 49 3.91 46.74 22.90
N LEU A 50 4.55 45.67 22.47
CA LEU A 50 5.97 45.60 22.22
C LEU A 50 6.20 45.79 20.71
N ALA A 51 7.30 46.51 20.37
CA ALA A 51 7.66 46.83 19.00
C ALA A 51 7.66 45.59 18.11
N THR A 52 6.99 45.71 16.97
CA THR A 52 6.86 44.65 15.95
C THR A 52 8.23 44.40 15.34
N VAL A 53 8.87 43.31 15.72
CA VAL A 53 9.88 42.66 14.87
C VAL A 53 9.07 41.91 13.83
N GLU A 54 8.97 42.40 12.61
CA GLU A 54 8.49 41.64 11.47
C GLU A 54 9.47 40.49 11.19
N VAL A 55 9.33 39.42 11.91
CA VAL A 55 9.82 38.14 11.42
C VAL A 55 8.79 37.73 10.37
N GLN A 56 9.12 37.89 9.09
CA GLN A 56 8.38 37.25 8.00
C GLN A 56 8.62 35.73 8.08
N ALA A 57 8.08 35.10 9.09
CA ALA A 57 7.90 33.68 9.09
C ALA A 57 6.75 33.39 8.12
N GLN A 58 7.06 32.96 6.91
CA GLN A 58 6.11 32.21 6.11
C GLN A 58 5.72 31.01 6.98
N ILE A 59 4.49 31.00 7.48
CA ILE A 59 3.91 29.83 8.11
C ILE A 59 3.63 28.86 6.96
N GLU A 60 4.65 28.16 6.50
CA GLU A 60 4.45 26.94 5.72
C GLU A 60 3.85 25.91 6.66
N ASP A 61 2.79 25.28 6.22
CA ASP A 61 2.23 24.12 6.87
C ASP A 61 3.23 22.99 6.64
N THR A 62 4.07 22.77 7.60
CA THR A 62 5.17 21.81 7.49
C THR A 62 4.72 20.51 8.10
N ASN A 63 4.92 19.43 7.37
CA ASN A 63 4.86 18.08 7.90
C ASN A 63 5.76 18.00 9.15
N PRO A 64 5.25 17.61 10.34
CA PRO A 64 6.02 17.60 11.58
C PRO A 64 7.20 16.62 11.56
N TYR A 65 7.24 15.72 10.59
CA TYR A 65 8.30 14.73 10.38
C TYR A 65 9.36 15.20 9.39
N SER A 66 9.11 16.30 8.65
CA SER A 66 10.03 16.80 7.64
C SER A 66 11.16 17.63 8.25
N GLU A 67 12.24 17.78 7.50
CA GLU A 67 13.36 18.69 7.83
C GLU A 67 12.91 20.14 7.64
N GLU A 68 13.13 20.98 8.64
CA GLU A 68 12.78 22.39 8.57
C GLU A 68 13.37 23.06 7.33
N GLY A 69 12.53 23.71 6.52
CA GLY A 69 12.92 24.38 5.27
C GLY A 69 13.35 23.43 4.13
N ALA A 70 13.11 22.11 4.25
CA ALA A 70 13.33 21.15 3.18
C ALA A 70 12.12 20.18 3.09
N PRO A 71 10.97 20.64 2.59
CA PRO A 71 9.67 19.95 2.70
C PRO A 71 9.59 18.59 1.97
N TYR A 72 10.55 18.27 1.09
CA TYR A 72 10.66 16.95 0.46
C TYR A 72 11.41 15.94 1.32
N LYS A 73 12.24 16.39 2.27
CA LYS A 73 13.06 15.51 3.10
C LYS A 73 12.38 15.24 4.43
N ALA A 74 12.00 14.00 4.69
CA ALA A 74 11.64 13.57 6.04
C ALA A 74 12.91 13.45 6.90
N LYS A 75 12.86 13.95 8.13
CA LYS A 75 13.93 13.86 9.12
C LYS A 75 13.78 12.59 9.95
N ILE A 76 12.55 12.33 10.41
CA ILE A 76 12.20 11.20 11.27
C ILE A 76 11.07 10.38 10.65
N SER A 77 10.96 9.12 11.06
CA SER A 77 9.81 8.28 10.77
C SER A 77 8.62 8.66 11.65
N GLY A 78 7.40 8.50 11.14
CA GLY A 78 6.19 8.56 11.94
C GLY A 78 6.01 7.34 12.87
N ASP A 79 6.69 6.22 12.60
CA ASP A 79 6.76 5.09 13.51
C ASP A 79 7.78 5.36 14.63
N GLN A 80 7.29 5.67 15.81
CA GLN A 80 8.11 6.04 16.98
C GLN A 80 9.05 4.93 17.46
N ARG A 81 8.85 3.67 17.05
CA ARG A 81 9.77 2.56 17.34
C ARG A 81 11.12 2.73 16.65
N ARG A 82 11.18 3.55 15.59
CA ARG A 82 12.41 4.00 14.96
C ARG A 82 12.97 5.19 15.72
N VAL A 83 13.76 4.89 16.73
CA VAL A 83 14.25 5.86 17.74
C VAL A 83 15.34 6.82 17.23
N LYS A 84 15.93 6.56 16.05
CA LYS A 84 16.92 7.42 15.39
C LYS A 84 16.34 8.12 14.18
N GLU A 85 16.97 9.23 13.78
CA GLU A 85 16.67 9.89 12.50
C GLU A 85 16.82 8.91 11.34
N LEU A 86 16.07 9.14 10.24
CA LEU A 86 16.13 8.30 9.03
C LEU A 86 17.56 8.24 8.45
N ALA A 87 18.32 9.33 8.59
CA ALA A 87 19.72 9.39 8.16
C ALA A 87 20.65 8.49 8.99
N GLU A 88 20.29 8.12 10.22
CA GLU A 88 21.09 7.29 11.12
C GLU A 88 20.61 5.84 11.21
N THR A 89 19.43 5.53 10.65
CA THR A 89 18.84 4.18 10.67
C THR A 89 19.55 3.26 9.68
N PRO A 90 20.05 2.06 10.07
CA PRO A 90 20.79 1.13 9.20
C PRO A 90 19.87 0.30 8.31
N HIS A 91 19.01 0.97 7.54
CA HIS A 91 18.04 0.34 6.64
C HIS A 91 17.61 1.33 5.56
N THR A 92 17.27 0.83 4.36
CA THR A 92 16.73 1.66 3.29
C THR A 92 15.25 1.95 3.55
N ILE A 93 14.93 3.22 3.78
CA ILE A 93 13.56 3.72 3.94
C ILE A 93 13.40 4.91 2.99
N SER A 94 12.46 4.81 2.06
CA SER A 94 12.03 5.92 1.21
C SER A 94 10.82 6.60 1.84
N VAL A 95 10.82 7.92 1.89
CA VAL A 95 9.70 8.69 2.42
C VAL A 95 9.23 9.69 1.38
N ILE A 96 7.95 9.68 1.08
CA ILE A 96 7.29 10.63 0.20
C ILE A 96 6.44 11.53 1.10
N THR A 97 6.87 12.79 1.24
CA THR A 97 6.17 13.77 2.08
C THR A 97 4.89 14.26 1.41
N GLN A 98 3.94 14.77 2.21
CA GLN A 98 2.71 15.38 1.68
C GLN A 98 3.00 16.41 0.59
N LYS A 99 4.03 17.26 0.77
CA LYS A 99 4.40 18.27 -0.23
C LYS A 99 4.84 17.67 -1.56
N ALA A 100 5.59 16.57 -1.53
CA ALA A 100 5.98 15.84 -2.74
C ALA A 100 4.77 15.19 -3.42
N ILE A 101 3.84 14.64 -2.64
CA ILE A 101 2.59 14.05 -3.14
C ILE A 101 1.73 15.14 -3.82
N GLU A 102 1.45 16.25 -3.13
CA GLU A 102 0.66 17.35 -3.66
C GLU A 102 1.24 17.88 -4.99
N GLU A 103 2.54 18.10 -5.06
CA GLU A 103 3.19 18.66 -6.26
C GLU A 103 3.28 17.64 -7.41
N SER A 104 3.27 16.33 -7.13
CA SER A 104 3.21 15.30 -8.17
C SER A 104 1.85 15.25 -8.88
N GLY A 105 0.78 15.73 -8.25
CA GLY A 105 -0.59 15.61 -8.73
C GLY A 105 -1.18 14.19 -8.61
N LYS A 106 -0.47 13.26 -7.95
CA LYS A 106 -0.94 11.89 -7.71
C LYS A 106 -1.74 11.85 -6.40
N THR A 107 -2.88 11.19 -6.41
CA THR A 107 -3.80 11.16 -5.26
C THR A 107 -3.98 9.77 -4.66
N ASP A 108 -3.95 8.73 -5.48
CA ASP A 108 -4.02 7.34 -5.06
C ASP A 108 -2.66 6.83 -4.57
N LEU A 109 -2.66 6.03 -3.50
CA LEU A 109 -1.43 5.39 -2.99
C LEU A 109 -0.77 4.50 -4.05
N ARG A 110 -1.56 3.81 -4.87
CA ARG A 110 -1.06 2.99 -5.98
C ARG A 110 -0.19 3.80 -6.95
N ASP A 111 -0.66 4.97 -7.36
CA ASP A 111 0.04 5.81 -8.34
C ASP A 111 1.28 6.47 -7.71
N ILE A 112 1.21 6.81 -6.40
CA ILE A 112 2.34 7.32 -5.63
C ILE A 112 3.46 6.26 -5.57
N LEU A 113 3.10 5.00 -5.28
CA LEU A 113 4.04 3.89 -5.14
C LEU A 113 4.58 3.40 -6.49
N ALA A 114 3.75 3.37 -7.55
CA ALA A 114 4.17 3.01 -8.91
C ALA A 114 5.29 3.93 -9.44
N ALA A 115 5.37 5.15 -8.95
CA ALA A 115 6.44 6.09 -9.28
C ALA A 115 7.74 5.84 -8.49
N GLN A 116 7.78 4.91 -7.52
CA GLN A 116 8.95 4.71 -6.67
C GLN A 116 9.91 3.65 -7.22
N PRO A 117 11.24 3.89 -7.14
CA PRO A 117 12.22 2.90 -7.57
C PRO A 117 12.14 1.60 -6.77
N GLY A 118 12.24 0.47 -7.48
CA GLY A 118 12.16 -0.86 -6.87
C GLY A 118 10.74 -1.30 -6.51
N VAL A 119 9.72 -0.52 -6.89
CA VAL A 119 8.31 -0.87 -6.74
C VAL A 119 7.68 -1.11 -8.11
N THR A 120 6.89 -2.16 -8.24
CA THR A 120 6.05 -2.45 -9.41
C THR A 120 4.62 -2.74 -8.93
N ILE A 121 3.68 -2.70 -9.85
CA ILE A 121 2.27 -2.96 -9.57
C ILE A 121 1.91 -4.35 -10.10
N GLY A 122 1.11 -5.09 -9.33
CA GLY A 122 0.48 -6.33 -9.75
C GLY A 122 -0.90 -6.11 -10.34
N THR A 123 -1.49 -7.17 -10.87
CA THR A 123 -2.87 -7.17 -11.39
C THR A 123 -3.80 -7.90 -10.43
N GLY A 124 -5.09 -7.55 -10.43
CA GLY A 124 -6.12 -8.36 -9.79
C GLY A 124 -6.34 -9.70 -10.53
N GLU A 125 -7.06 -10.63 -9.91
CA GLU A 125 -7.22 -12.02 -10.37
C GLU A 125 -8.60 -12.60 -10.11
N ASN A 126 -8.92 -13.73 -10.74
CA ASN A 126 -10.10 -14.50 -10.42
C ASN A 126 -10.12 -14.90 -8.94
N GLY A 127 -11.16 -14.49 -8.23
CA GLY A 127 -11.32 -14.74 -6.81
C GLY A 127 -10.50 -13.80 -5.92
N ASN A 128 -9.65 -12.95 -6.48
CA ASN A 128 -8.93 -11.92 -5.76
C ASN A 128 -9.58 -10.57 -6.00
N ALA A 129 -9.76 -9.80 -4.96
CA ALA A 129 -10.23 -8.44 -5.08
C ALA A 129 -9.26 -7.60 -5.94
N PHE A 130 -9.82 -6.76 -6.80
CA PHE A 130 -9.06 -5.67 -7.39
C PHE A 130 -8.90 -4.57 -6.36
N GLY A 131 -7.72 -4.01 -6.27
CA GLY A 131 -7.36 -2.96 -5.35
C GLY A 131 -5.89 -2.66 -5.47
N ASP A 132 -5.34 -2.06 -4.44
CA ASP A 132 -3.94 -1.71 -4.42
C ASP A 132 -3.08 -2.96 -4.20
N ARG A 133 -2.25 -3.30 -5.18
CA ARG A 133 -1.36 -4.44 -5.14
C ARG A 133 0.06 -4.02 -5.44
N TYR A 134 0.93 -4.09 -4.45
CA TYR A 134 2.32 -3.61 -4.53
C TYR A 134 3.29 -4.78 -4.53
N ILE A 135 4.36 -4.62 -5.32
CA ILE A 135 5.50 -5.55 -5.38
C ILE A 135 6.74 -4.72 -5.09
N ILE A 136 7.41 -4.97 -3.97
CA ILE A 136 8.59 -4.24 -3.52
C ILE A 136 9.81 -5.15 -3.64
N ARG A 137 10.87 -4.68 -4.32
CA ARG A 137 12.07 -5.48 -4.60
C ARG A 137 11.75 -6.87 -5.18
N GLY A 138 10.67 -6.98 -5.99
CA GLY A 138 10.27 -8.22 -6.65
C GLY A 138 9.41 -9.17 -5.82
N HIS A 139 9.13 -8.87 -4.57
CA HIS A 139 8.26 -9.66 -3.68
C HIS A 139 6.94 -8.95 -3.43
N GLU A 140 5.87 -9.71 -3.32
CA GLU A 140 4.55 -9.17 -3.05
C GLU A 140 4.49 -8.53 -1.66
N ALA A 141 3.81 -7.38 -1.55
CA ALA A 141 3.63 -6.61 -0.33
C ALA A 141 2.20 -6.06 -0.17
N ARG A 142 1.21 -6.68 -0.81
CA ARG A 142 -0.18 -6.20 -0.80
C ARG A 142 -0.83 -6.26 0.59
N SER A 143 -0.45 -7.23 1.42
CA SER A 143 -0.89 -7.35 2.81
C SER A 143 0.04 -6.64 3.80
N ASP A 144 1.16 -6.07 3.32
CA ASP A 144 2.16 -5.40 4.13
C ASP A 144 1.95 -3.88 4.13
N VAL A 145 0.70 -3.47 4.24
CA VAL A 145 0.27 -2.07 4.32
C VAL A 145 -0.13 -1.73 5.74
N PHE A 146 0.34 -0.58 6.20
CA PHE A 146 0.16 -0.10 7.56
C PHE A 146 -0.31 1.35 7.55
N ILE A 147 -1.06 1.72 8.57
CA ILE A 147 -1.40 3.10 8.88
C ILE A 147 -0.97 3.38 10.32
N ASP A 148 -0.09 4.37 10.49
CA ASP A 148 0.52 4.72 11.78
C ASP A 148 1.22 3.52 12.46
N GLY A 149 1.79 2.63 11.65
CA GLY A 149 2.46 1.42 12.10
C GLY A 149 1.56 0.28 12.57
N LEU A 150 0.24 0.39 12.41
CA LEU A 150 -0.74 -0.67 12.65
C LEU A 150 -1.15 -1.30 11.31
N ARG A 151 -1.26 -2.61 11.24
CA ARG A 151 -1.63 -3.33 10.00
C ARG A 151 -3.00 -2.88 9.51
N ASP A 152 -3.12 -2.67 8.20
CA ASP A 152 -4.34 -2.25 7.49
C ASP A 152 -4.70 -3.30 6.43
N PRO A 153 -5.35 -4.41 6.84
CA PRO A 153 -5.64 -5.53 5.95
C PRO A 153 -6.73 -5.19 4.93
N GLY A 154 -6.77 -6.00 3.87
CA GLY A 154 -7.78 -5.92 2.83
C GLY A 154 -7.27 -5.26 1.54
N MET A 155 -7.87 -5.71 0.43
CA MET A 155 -7.62 -5.17 -0.90
C MET A 155 -8.54 -3.97 -1.12
N THR A 156 -8.06 -2.77 -0.79
CA THR A 156 -8.83 -1.54 -0.86
C THR A 156 -8.12 -0.48 -1.68
N THR A 157 -8.87 0.49 -2.20
CA THR A 157 -8.30 1.74 -2.71
C THR A 157 -7.89 2.62 -1.54
N ARG A 158 -6.71 3.25 -1.62
CA ARG A 158 -6.18 4.13 -0.58
C ARG A 158 -5.87 5.50 -1.15
N GLU A 159 -6.42 6.53 -0.54
CA GLU A 159 -6.34 7.93 -0.95
C GLU A 159 -5.40 8.74 -0.04
N SER A 160 -4.74 9.76 -0.60
CA SER A 160 -3.71 10.53 0.11
C SER A 160 -4.24 11.75 0.88
N PHE A 161 -5.54 12.11 0.80
CA PHE A 161 -6.08 13.33 1.40
C PHE A 161 -5.85 13.44 2.92
N ALA A 162 -5.77 12.30 3.60
CA ALA A 162 -5.60 12.18 5.04
C ALA A 162 -4.16 11.85 5.46
N VAL A 163 -3.20 11.87 4.52
CA VAL A 163 -1.83 11.37 4.74
C VAL A 163 -0.85 12.53 4.88
N GLU A 164 0.02 12.48 5.87
CA GLU A 164 1.13 13.42 6.11
C GLU A 164 2.40 13.00 5.36
N GLN A 165 2.68 11.70 5.32
CA GLN A 165 3.75 11.10 4.52
C GLN A 165 3.52 9.60 4.31
N VAL A 166 4.10 9.05 3.25
CA VAL A 166 4.16 7.61 2.98
C VAL A 166 5.58 7.13 3.16
N GLU A 167 5.77 6.12 4.01
CA GLU A 167 7.06 5.50 4.29
C GLU A 167 7.11 4.12 3.65
N ILE A 168 8.15 3.84 2.88
CA ILE A 168 8.40 2.53 2.25
C ILE A 168 9.67 1.97 2.86
N THR A 169 9.52 1.00 3.75
CA THR A 169 10.65 0.20 4.23
C THR A 169 10.95 -0.87 3.18
N LYS A 170 12.19 -0.97 2.70
CA LYS A 170 12.57 -1.90 1.63
C LYS A 170 13.37 -3.07 2.17
N GLY A 171 12.93 -4.29 1.87
CA GLY A 171 13.46 -5.54 2.43
C GLY A 171 12.76 -5.96 3.72
N PRO A 172 13.06 -7.16 4.24
CA PRO A 172 12.39 -7.74 5.40
C PRO A 172 12.37 -6.80 6.60
N SER A 173 11.21 -6.65 7.22
CA SER A 173 11.01 -5.73 8.34
C SER A 173 10.10 -6.27 9.44
N SER A 174 10.07 -7.59 9.64
CA SER A 174 9.13 -8.26 10.54
C SER A 174 9.17 -7.78 11.99
N THR A 175 10.30 -7.28 12.50
CA THR A 175 10.34 -6.69 13.84
C THR A 175 9.44 -5.46 13.99
N PHE A 176 9.13 -4.76 12.90
CA PHE A 176 8.21 -3.63 12.84
C PHE A 176 6.85 -4.01 12.27
N ALA A 177 6.83 -4.83 11.22
CA ALA A 177 5.65 -5.14 10.41
C ALA A 177 4.98 -6.50 10.76
N GLY A 178 5.67 -7.38 11.51
CA GLY A 178 5.17 -8.74 11.80
C GLY A 178 5.28 -9.68 10.61
N ARG A 179 4.37 -10.67 10.54
CA ARG A 179 4.33 -11.67 9.46
C ARG A 179 4.28 -11.01 8.08
N GLY A 180 4.77 -11.69 7.06
CA GLY A 180 4.93 -11.14 5.70
C GLY A 180 6.15 -10.24 5.58
N SER A 181 6.02 -9.10 4.91
CA SER A 181 7.03 -8.06 4.75
C SER A 181 8.35 -8.52 4.12
N THR A 182 8.31 -9.53 3.24
CA THR A 182 9.48 -10.07 2.53
C THR A 182 10.17 -9.00 1.67
N GLY A 183 9.42 -8.33 0.82
CA GLY A 183 9.90 -7.24 -0.04
C GLY A 183 10.05 -5.92 0.68
N GLY A 184 9.28 -5.74 1.74
CA GLY A 184 9.18 -4.51 2.50
C GLY A 184 7.79 -4.24 3.02
N ALA A 185 7.56 -3.04 3.51
CA ALA A 185 6.26 -2.60 4.02
C ALA A 185 6.00 -1.13 3.68
N VAL A 186 4.73 -0.80 3.48
CA VAL A 186 4.25 0.56 3.23
C VAL A 186 3.52 1.06 4.47
N ASN A 187 3.89 2.23 4.99
CA ASN A 187 3.26 2.82 6.16
C ASN A 187 2.81 4.26 5.86
N SER A 188 1.51 4.48 5.81
CA SER A 188 0.93 5.82 5.67
C SER A 188 0.78 6.47 7.03
N ILE A 189 1.32 7.68 7.18
CA ILE A 189 1.24 8.45 8.43
C ILE A 189 0.06 9.41 8.33
N THR A 190 -0.89 9.26 9.23
CA THR A 190 -2.14 10.03 9.25
C THR A 190 -1.91 11.45 9.74
N LYS A 191 -2.57 12.42 9.12
CA LYS A 191 -2.64 13.81 9.59
C LYS A 191 -3.21 13.88 11.00
N GLN A 192 -2.50 14.55 11.90
CA GLN A 192 -2.90 14.68 13.30
C GLN A 192 -3.23 16.13 13.66
N PRO A 193 -4.15 16.37 14.62
CA PRO A 193 -4.39 17.71 15.14
C PRO A 193 -3.19 18.20 15.97
N ASN A 194 -3.00 19.52 15.98
CA ASN A 194 -1.96 20.17 16.78
C ASN A 194 -2.54 21.37 17.55
N THR A 195 -1.87 21.74 18.62
CA THR A 195 -2.26 22.87 19.47
C THR A 195 -1.49 24.16 19.15
N ASP A 196 -0.70 24.17 18.05
CA ASP A 196 0.16 25.31 17.72
C ASP A 196 -0.63 26.43 17.07
N LYS A 197 -1.58 26.13 16.18
CA LYS A 197 -2.35 27.12 15.42
C LYS A 197 -3.65 26.57 14.84
N ASP A 198 -4.61 27.45 14.71
CA ASP A 198 -5.78 27.26 13.85
C ASP A 198 -5.37 27.42 12.39
N PHE A 199 -5.93 26.59 11.53
CA PHE A 199 -5.87 26.77 10.08
C PHE A 199 -7.03 26.09 9.39
N THR A 200 -7.38 26.58 8.21
CA THR A 200 -8.27 25.91 7.27
C THR A 200 -7.69 26.03 5.87
N LYS A 201 -7.51 24.91 5.19
CA LYS A 201 -7.13 24.82 3.79
C LYS A 201 -8.34 24.33 2.99
N LEU A 202 -8.65 25.03 1.90
CA LEU A 202 -9.59 24.59 0.88
C LEU A 202 -8.81 24.28 -0.39
N GLU A 203 -9.08 23.13 -0.97
CA GLU A 203 -8.55 22.71 -2.26
C GLU A 203 -9.70 22.56 -3.24
N LEU A 204 -9.60 23.21 -4.40
CA LEU A 204 -10.56 23.07 -5.50
C LEU A 204 -9.78 22.74 -6.77
N GLY A 205 -10.01 21.57 -7.33
CA GLY A 205 -9.38 21.06 -8.54
C GLY A 205 -10.39 20.90 -9.67
N VAL A 206 -10.00 21.29 -10.88
CA VAL A 206 -10.72 21.00 -12.13
C VAL A 206 -9.69 20.64 -13.21
N GLY A 207 -10.10 19.84 -14.19
CA GLY A 207 -9.14 19.42 -15.22
C GLY A 207 -9.78 18.85 -16.48
N THR A 208 -8.94 18.29 -17.32
CA THR A 208 -9.38 17.45 -18.43
C THR A 208 -10.02 16.18 -17.88
N ASP A 209 -10.72 15.44 -18.74
CA ASP A 209 -11.30 14.13 -18.40
C ASP A 209 -12.28 14.22 -17.21
N ASP A 210 -13.08 15.28 -17.22
CA ASP A 210 -14.09 15.57 -16.18
C ASP A 210 -13.53 15.57 -14.74
N PHE A 211 -12.22 15.80 -14.60
CA PHE A 211 -11.59 15.85 -13.29
C PHE A 211 -12.16 16.98 -12.44
N HIS A 212 -12.66 16.63 -11.27
CA HIS A 212 -12.95 17.57 -10.21
C HIS A 212 -12.55 17.01 -8.85
N ARG A 213 -12.05 17.89 -7.99
CA ARG A 213 -11.62 17.54 -6.63
C ARG A 213 -11.90 18.69 -5.68
N MET A 214 -12.52 18.40 -4.57
CA MET A 214 -12.71 19.33 -3.46
C MET A 214 -12.13 18.71 -2.19
N GLY A 215 -11.24 19.45 -1.55
CA GLY A 215 -10.60 19.06 -0.28
C GLY A 215 -10.77 20.12 0.79
N ILE A 216 -10.97 19.70 2.02
CA ILE A 216 -10.96 20.56 3.20
C ILE A 216 -10.01 19.92 4.21
N ASP A 217 -9.07 20.72 4.77
CA ASP A 217 -8.22 20.33 5.88
C ASP A 217 -8.23 21.46 6.91
N THR A 218 -8.89 21.25 8.03
CA THR A 218 -9.04 22.27 9.08
C THR A 218 -8.59 21.73 10.43
N ASN A 219 -7.74 22.50 11.10
CA ASN A 219 -7.29 22.27 12.47
C ASN A 219 -7.84 23.38 13.37
N LYS A 220 -8.51 22.99 14.45
CA LYS A 220 -9.03 23.91 15.45
C LYS A 220 -8.41 23.64 16.81
N VAL A 221 -7.73 24.63 17.36
CA VAL A 221 -7.25 24.64 18.73
C VAL A 221 -8.41 25.00 19.65
N ILE A 222 -8.79 24.08 20.54
CA ILE A 222 -9.84 24.30 21.53
C ILE A 222 -9.27 25.06 22.71
N ASN A 223 -8.07 24.66 23.17
CA ASN A 223 -7.26 25.30 24.20
C ASN A 223 -5.81 24.77 24.09
N ASP A 224 -4.94 25.16 25.03
CA ASP A 224 -3.54 24.75 25.10
C ASP A 224 -3.30 23.24 25.27
N ARG A 225 -4.37 22.45 25.54
CA ARG A 225 -4.31 21.00 25.77
C ARG A 225 -5.18 20.19 24.80
N ALA A 226 -6.02 20.83 24.01
CA ALA A 226 -6.97 20.12 23.14
C ALA A 226 -7.05 20.74 21.76
N SER A 227 -7.06 19.90 20.75
CA SER A 227 -7.26 20.28 19.34
C SER A 227 -8.03 19.21 18.60
N VAL A 228 -8.70 19.63 17.51
CA VAL A 228 -9.40 18.75 16.58
C VAL A 228 -8.96 19.08 15.15
N ARG A 229 -8.92 18.07 14.29
CA ARG A 229 -8.64 18.23 12.85
C ARG A 229 -9.66 17.47 12.03
N LEU A 230 -10.15 18.08 10.98
CA LEU A 230 -11.10 17.52 10.05
C LEU A 230 -10.51 17.59 8.64
N ASN A 231 -10.50 16.47 7.94
CA ASN A 231 -10.21 16.41 6.52
C ASN A 231 -11.41 15.82 5.79
N LEU A 232 -11.83 16.47 4.69
CA LEU A 232 -12.90 16.02 3.81
C LEU A 232 -12.38 15.94 2.37
N LEU A 233 -12.93 15.00 1.62
CA LEU A 233 -12.66 14.80 0.20
C LEU A 233 -13.94 14.51 -0.55
N ASP A 234 -14.12 15.15 -1.71
CA ASP A 234 -15.05 14.76 -2.76
C ASP A 234 -14.32 14.92 -4.10
N ALA A 235 -14.20 13.85 -4.87
CA ALA A 235 -13.47 13.87 -6.13
C ALA A 235 -14.04 12.87 -7.13
N SER A 236 -13.98 13.21 -8.42
CA SER A 236 -14.18 12.24 -9.50
C SER A 236 -13.40 12.63 -10.74
N GLU A 237 -13.17 11.65 -11.60
CA GLU A 237 -12.52 11.80 -12.89
C GLU A 237 -12.91 10.67 -13.84
N SER A 238 -12.93 10.94 -15.13
CA SER A 238 -12.87 9.91 -16.17
C SER A 238 -11.41 9.45 -16.34
N VAL A 239 -11.18 8.17 -16.61
CA VAL A 239 -9.82 7.70 -16.92
C VAL A 239 -9.37 8.27 -18.27
N PRO A 240 -8.23 8.98 -18.34
CA PRO A 240 -7.82 9.70 -19.53
C PRO A 240 -7.79 8.85 -20.80
N ASP A 241 -8.50 9.27 -21.84
CA ASP A 241 -8.68 8.57 -23.14
C ASP A 241 -9.30 7.16 -23.02
N ARG A 242 -9.98 6.85 -21.88
CA ARG A 242 -10.59 5.54 -21.60
C ARG A 242 -12.06 5.62 -21.19
N ALA A 243 -12.75 6.71 -21.56
CA ALA A 243 -14.17 6.81 -21.30
C ALA A 243 -14.93 5.58 -21.88
N PRO A 244 -15.92 5.02 -21.17
CA PRO A 244 -16.59 5.53 -19.99
C PRO A 244 -16.01 5.01 -18.64
N ALA A 245 -14.74 4.64 -18.57
CA ALA A 245 -14.09 4.29 -17.30
C ALA A 245 -13.95 5.54 -16.43
N GLU A 246 -14.31 5.43 -15.17
CA GLU A 246 -14.35 6.56 -14.22
C GLU A 246 -13.94 6.12 -12.80
N LYS A 247 -13.52 7.11 -12.00
CA LYS A 247 -13.20 6.98 -10.58
C LYS A 247 -13.96 8.01 -9.77
N SER A 248 -14.45 7.63 -8.59
CA SER A 248 -15.10 8.54 -7.65
C SER A 248 -14.63 8.27 -6.23
N ARG A 249 -14.43 9.33 -5.46
CA ARG A 249 -13.88 9.26 -4.09
C ARG A 249 -14.64 10.20 -3.17
N ARG A 250 -15.06 9.72 -2.01
CA ARG A 250 -15.53 10.52 -0.89
C ARG A 250 -14.83 10.11 0.37
N GLY A 251 -14.26 11.05 1.08
CA GLY A 251 -13.44 10.77 2.25
C GLY A 251 -13.69 11.70 3.42
N LEU A 252 -13.50 11.15 4.62
CA LEU A 252 -13.57 11.86 5.88
C LEU A 252 -12.45 11.35 6.80
N LEU A 253 -11.67 12.26 7.39
CA LEU A 253 -10.88 11.99 8.58
C LEU A 253 -11.25 13.01 9.65
N LEU A 254 -11.74 12.54 10.80
CA LEU A 254 -11.96 13.34 11.98
C LEU A 254 -11.02 12.88 13.09
N SER A 255 -10.19 13.78 13.59
CA SER A 255 -9.19 13.48 14.63
C SER A 255 -9.30 14.44 15.78
N GLY A 256 -9.11 13.96 16.99
CA GLY A 256 -9.02 14.75 18.22
C GLY A 256 -7.79 14.38 19.04
N ALA A 257 -7.14 15.37 19.64
CA ALA A 257 -6.01 15.16 20.56
C ALA A 257 -6.25 15.93 21.86
N PHE A 258 -5.89 15.32 22.97
CA PHE A 258 -6.06 15.89 24.31
C PHE A 258 -4.89 15.53 25.21
N GLN A 259 -4.24 16.56 25.78
CA GLN A 259 -3.23 16.44 26.81
C GLN A 259 -3.92 16.44 28.17
N ALA A 260 -4.28 15.24 28.66
CA ALA A 260 -5.06 15.08 29.90
C ALA A 260 -4.27 15.54 31.14
N THR A 261 -2.97 15.22 31.18
CA THR A 261 -2.01 15.72 32.18
C THR A 261 -0.68 15.98 31.51
N ASP A 262 0.30 16.54 32.19
CA ASP A 262 1.64 16.74 31.62
C ASP A 262 2.34 15.41 31.24
N ALA A 263 1.85 14.30 31.80
CA ALA A 263 2.36 12.96 31.55
C ALA A 263 1.49 12.12 30.58
N LEU A 264 0.21 12.45 30.40
CA LEU A 264 -0.76 11.66 29.65
C LEU A 264 -1.34 12.44 28.50
N SER A 265 -1.12 11.97 27.28
CA SER A 265 -1.85 12.43 26.09
C SER A 265 -2.67 11.29 25.48
N VAL A 266 -3.83 11.64 24.95
CA VAL A 266 -4.72 10.73 24.22
C VAL A 266 -5.09 11.35 22.89
N SER A 267 -5.25 10.53 21.88
CA SER A 267 -5.84 10.94 20.61
C SER A 267 -6.76 9.86 20.07
N ALA A 268 -7.74 10.28 19.30
CA ALA A 268 -8.65 9.38 18.61
C ALA A 268 -8.91 9.93 17.21
N ASP A 269 -9.02 9.03 16.26
CA ASP A 269 -9.41 9.35 14.88
C ASP A 269 -10.46 8.38 14.35
N TYR A 270 -11.29 8.88 13.45
CA TYR A 270 -12.20 8.11 12.63
C TYR A 270 -11.96 8.45 11.17
N TYR A 271 -11.71 7.43 10.37
CA TYR A 271 -11.49 7.54 8.92
C TYR A 271 -12.58 6.79 8.18
N HIS A 272 -13.11 7.43 7.14
CA HIS A 272 -14.04 6.83 6.19
C HIS A 272 -13.61 7.16 4.77
N LEU A 273 -13.65 6.18 3.87
CA LEU A 273 -13.46 6.34 2.43
C LEU A 273 -14.47 5.49 1.68
N GLU A 274 -15.26 6.12 0.82
CA GLU A 274 -16.03 5.48 -0.23
C GLU A 274 -15.33 5.71 -1.57
N ALA A 275 -14.96 4.64 -2.28
CA ALA A 275 -14.43 4.69 -3.63
C ALA A 275 -15.32 3.88 -4.57
N LYS A 276 -15.76 4.49 -5.65
CA LYS A 276 -16.59 3.86 -6.68
C LYS A 276 -15.97 4.08 -8.04
N ASP A 277 -15.57 2.98 -8.67
CA ASP A 277 -14.93 3.01 -9.98
C ASP A 277 -15.71 2.19 -10.98
N VAL A 278 -15.67 2.60 -12.24
CA VAL A 278 -16.01 1.76 -13.39
C VAL A 278 -14.69 1.34 -14.02
N PRO A 279 -14.19 0.13 -13.71
CA PRO A 279 -12.82 -0.26 -14.03
C PRO A 279 -12.62 -0.59 -15.50
N ASP A 280 -11.52 -0.10 -16.08
CA ASP A 280 -11.00 -0.55 -17.37
C ASP A 280 -9.78 -1.44 -17.16
N LEU A 281 -9.84 -2.70 -17.57
CA LEU A 281 -8.71 -3.62 -17.49
C LEU A 281 -7.67 -3.42 -18.61
N GLY A 282 -7.85 -2.41 -19.46
CA GLY A 282 -6.89 -1.98 -20.45
C GLY A 282 -6.90 -2.83 -21.73
N THR A 283 -5.74 -3.38 -22.09
CA THR A 283 -5.53 -4.17 -23.29
C THR A 283 -5.18 -5.63 -22.96
N TYR A 284 -4.73 -6.37 -23.95
CA TYR A 284 -4.21 -7.74 -23.79
C TYR A 284 -2.86 -7.88 -24.49
N ILE A 285 -2.10 -8.92 -24.17
CA ILE A 285 -0.87 -9.26 -24.87
C ILE A 285 -1.20 -10.22 -26.03
N ASP A 286 -0.85 -9.82 -27.23
CA ASP A 286 -0.93 -10.66 -28.42
C ASP A 286 0.04 -11.84 -28.28
N GLN A 287 -0.48 -13.06 -28.40
CA GLN A 287 0.28 -14.28 -28.15
C GLN A 287 1.34 -14.57 -29.22
N THR A 288 1.19 -14.01 -30.42
CA THR A 288 2.14 -14.18 -31.51
C THR A 288 3.35 -13.26 -31.34
N THR A 289 3.09 -12.01 -30.94
CA THR A 289 4.15 -11.00 -30.81
C THR A 289 4.70 -10.89 -29.37
N GLY A 290 3.98 -11.41 -28.37
CA GLY A 290 4.31 -11.28 -26.96
C GLY A 290 4.22 -9.84 -26.43
N LYS A 291 3.50 -8.94 -27.11
CA LYS A 291 3.43 -7.51 -26.78
C LYS A 291 1.99 -7.04 -26.58
N PRO A 292 1.76 -6.00 -25.75
CA PRO A 292 0.45 -5.38 -25.63
C PRO A 292 -0.06 -4.83 -26.96
N VAL A 293 -1.34 -5.08 -27.25
CA VAL A 293 -2.02 -4.56 -28.43
C VAL A 293 -2.32 -3.08 -28.20
N LYS A 294 -2.02 -2.25 -29.20
CA LYS A 294 -2.25 -0.81 -29.15
C LYS A 294 -3.66 -0.45 -29.64
N ASN A 295 -4.15 0.72 -29.23
CA ASN A 295 -5.40 1.31 -29.71
C ASN A 295 -6.62 0.39 -29.58
N ILE A 296 -6.66 -0.43 -28.53
CA ILE A 296 -7.83 -1.25 -28.26
C ILE A 296 -8.96 -0.35 -27.72
N PRO A 297 -10.19 -0.51 -28.24
CA PRO A 297 -11.32 0.23 -27.71
C PRO A 297 -11.63 -0.20 -26.26
N VAL A 298 -12.28 0.68 -25.51
CA VAL A 298 -12.80 0.35 -24.17
C VAL A 298 -13.97 -0.63 -24.32
N TYR A 299 -13.92 -1.73 -23.59
CA TYR A 299 -14.90 -2.82 -23.65
C TYR A 299 -15.51 -3.17 -22.28
N LEU A 300 -15.30 -2.33 -21.25
CA LEU A 300 -16.01 -2.47 -19.99
C LEU A 300 -17.54 -2.50 -20.23
N GLN A 301 -18.30 -3.15 -19.34
CA GLN A 301 -19.74 -3.33 -19.51
C GLN A 301 -20.50 -2.39 -18.58
N LEU A 302 -21.10 -1.34 -19.16
CA LEU A 302 -21.92 -0.38 -18.44
C LEU A 302 -23.07 -1.07 -17.69
N GLY A 303 -23.32 -0.60 -16.48
CA GLY A 303 -24.38 -1.13 -15.61
C GLY A 303 -24.05 -2.45 -14.89
N SER A 304 -22.90 -3.06 -15.19
CA SER A 304 -22.45 -4.26 -14.48
C SER A 304 -21.03 -4.18 -13.98
N ASP A 305 -20.10 -3.60 -14.74
CA ASP A 305 -18.71 -3.45 -14.30
C ASP A 305 -18.61 -2.37 -13.22
N HIS A 306 -18.01 -2.70 -12.10
CA HIS A 306 -17.80 -1.82 -10.95
C HIS A 306 -16.60 -2.29 -10.13
N LEU A 307 -16.02 -1.37 -9.39
CA LEU A 307 -15.08 -1.63 -8.31
C LEU A 307 -15.43 -0.68 -7.17
N ASP A 308 -16.18 -1.19 -6.21
CA ASP A 308 -16.67 -0.45 -5.05
C ASP A 308 -15.84 -0.81 -3.83
N THR A 309 -15.35 0.18 -3.12
CA THR A 309 -14.59 0.02 -1.88
C THR A 309 -15.15 0.94 -0.81
N ASP A 310 -15.42 0.39 0.37
CA ASP A 310 -15.77 1.14 1.57
C ASP A 310 -14.79 0.80 2.69
N VAL A 311 -14.27 1.83 3.36
CA VAL A 311 -13.32 1.69 4.47
C VAL A 311 -13.83 2.52 5.65
N ASP A 312 -14.00 1.87 6.80
CA ASP A 312 -14.32 2.51 8.07
C ASP A 312 -13.31 2.08 9.12
N THR A 313 -12.59 3.02 9.71
CA THR A 313 -11.63 2.70 10.78
C THR A 313 -11.70 3.72 11.91
N ALA A 314 -11.52 3.24 13.13
CA ALA A 314 -11.36 4.05 14.32
C ALA A 314 -10.06 3.67 15.03
N THR A 315 -9.24 4.68 15.34
CA THR A 315 -7.96 4.49 16.05
C THR A 315 -7.97 5.29 17.33
N PHE A 316 -7.56 4.68 18.42
CA PHE A 316 -7.34 5.32 19.71
C PHE A 316 -5.88 5.15 20.12
N LYS A 317 -5.21 6.25 20.47
CA LYS A 317 -3.82 6.23 20.92
C LYS A 317 -3.71 6.87 22.30
N LEU A 318 -2.91 6.26 23.16
CA LEU A 318 -2.56 6.74 24.49
C LEU A 318 -1.05 6.79 24.61
N ASN A 319 -0.51 7.94 25.02
CA ASN A 319 0.91 8.09 25.34
C ASN A 319 1.02 8.49 26.81
N TYR A 320 1.80 7.72 27.58
CA TYR A 320 2.06 7.99 28.97
C TYR A 320 3.55 8.08 29.27
N ARG A 321 3.98 9.19 29.85
CA ARG A 321 5.36 9.44 30.25
C ARG A 321 5.50 9.24 31.76
N PHE A 322 6.11 8.12 32.17
CA PHE A 322 6.39 7.84 33.57
C PHE A 322 7.44 8.79 34.13
N ASN A 323 8.48 9.05 33.33
CA ASN A 323 9.56 9.99 33.60
C ASN A 323 10.31 10.31 32.30
N ASN A 324 11.43 11.04 32.38
CA ASN A 324 12.20 11.43 31.19
C ASN A 324 12.86 10.25 30.45
N ALA A 325 13.02 9.10 31.12
CA ALA A 325 13.66 7.93 30.54
C ALA A 325 12.67 6.83 30.14
N LEU A 326 11.45 6.84 30.67
CA LEU A 326 10.48 5.76 30.47
C LEU A 326 9.14 6.34 30.03
N ARG A 327 8.66 5.89 28.86
CA ARG A 327 7.33 6.21 28.34
C ARG A 327 6.67 4.97 27.75
N MET A 328 5.37 4.98 27.64
CA MET A 328 4.55 3.93 27.04
C MET A 328 3.62 4.55 26.01
N GLN A 329 3.43 3.85 24.91
CA GLN A 329 2.39 4.13 23.93
C GLN A 329 1.50 2.90 23.81
N ASN A 330 0.18 3.10 23.82
CA ASN A 330 -0.78 2.07 23.40
C ASN A 330 -1.58 2.63 22.22
N ALA A 331 -1.79 1.79 21.21
CA ALA A 331 -2.62 2.12 20.05
C ALA A 331 -3.59 0.97 19.79
N THR A 332 -4.86 1.28 19.66
CA THR A 332 -5.92 0.34 19.30
C THR A 332 -6.58 0.83 18.02
N ARG A 333 -6.67 -0.02 17.01
CA ARG A 333 -7.42 0.25 15.77
C ARG A 333 -8.45 -0.83 15.57
N ILE A 334 -9.64 -0.41 15.18
CA ILE A 334 -10.74 -1.28 14.77
C ILE A 334 -11.10 -0.84 13.36
N GLY A 335 -11.22 -1.79 12.43
CA GLY A 335 -11.54 -1.49 11.05
C GLY A 335 -12.50 -2.47 10.43
N ARG A 336 -13.29 -1.95 9.49
CA ARG A 336 -14.08 -2.72 8.55
C ARG A 336 -13.78 -2.19 7.15
N THR A 337 -13.49 -3.10 6.24
CA THR A 337 -13.35 -2.76 4.83
C THR A 337 -14.21 -3.67 3.98
N SER A 338 -14.76 -3.15 2.90
CA SER A 338 -15.43 -3.95 1.88
C SER A 338 -14.88 -3.61 0.51
N ASN A 339 -14.77 -4.61 -0.33
CA ASN A 339 -14.39 -4.47 -1.73
C ASN A 339 -15.33 -5.36 -2.55
N SER A 340 -15.93 -4.81 -3.59
CA SER A 340 -16.82 -5.53 -4.50
C SER A 340 -16.44 -5.17 -5.93
N TYR A 341 -16.22 -6.16 -6.77
CA TYR A 341 -15.87 -5.87 -8.15
C TYR A 341 -16.50 -6.83 -9.15
N VAL A 342 -16.84 -6.28 -10.30
CA VAL A 342 -17.07 -6.99 -11.56
C VAL A 342 -16.35 -6.22 -12.64
N ALA A 343 -15.47 -6.88 -13.37
CA ALA A 343 -14.67 -6.26 -14.41
C ALA A 343 -14.62 -7.14 -15.65
N THR A 344 -14.58 -6.52 -16.81
CA THR A 344 -14.50 -7.21 -18.10
C THR A 344 -13.07 -7.19 -18.62
N GLY A 345 -12.47 -8.37 -18.81
CA GLY A 345 -11.15 -8.57 -19.40
C GLY A 345 -11.23 -9.01 -20.86
N GLY A 346 -10.27 -8.57 -21.65
CA GLY A 346 -10.10 -9.00 -23.05
C GLY A 346 -8.98 -10.02 -23.19
N ARG A 347 -9.20 -11.06 -23.95
CA ARG A 347 -8.19 -12.06 -24.26
C ARG A 347 -8.08 -12.28 -25.77
N GLY A 348 -6.87 -12.17 -26.31
CA GLY A 348 -6.58 -12.57 -27.69
C GLY A 348 -6.83 -14.05 -27.89
N THR A 349 -7.57 -14.41 -28.94
CA THR A 349 -7.92 -15.77 -29.31
C THR A 349 -8.15 -15.87 -30.82
N THR A 350 -8.54 -17.04 -31.27
CA THR A 350 -8.95 -17.30 -32.67
C THR A 350 -10.40 -17.73 -32.66
N ASP A 351 -11.21 -17.15 -33.53
CA ASP A 351 -12.58 -17.63 -33.75
C ASP A 351 -12.49 -19.03 -34.39
N ALA A 352 -13.13 -20.02 -33.75
CA ALA A 352 -13.01 -21.41 -34.16
C ALA A 352 -13.74 -21.74 -35.46
N VAL A 353 -14.62 -20.86 -35.95
CA VAL A 353 -15.37 -21.03 -37.22
C VAL A 353 -14.68 -20.33 -38.36
N THR A 354 -14.32 -19.05 -38.16
CA THR A 354 -13.70 -18.24 -39.23
C THR A 354 -12.20 -18.40 -39.27
N LEU A 355 -11.57 -18.93 -38.24
CA LEU A 355 -10.12 -19.03 -38.01
C LEU A 355 -9.39 -17.69 -37.98
N ASN A 356 -10.13 -16.59 -37.81
CA ASN A 356 -9.57 -15.26 -37.75
C ASN A 356 -9.13 -14.91 -36.32
N PRO A 357 -8.05 -14.17 -36.16
CA PRO A 357 -7.70 -13.56 -34.84
C PRO A 357 -8.82 -12.68 -34.33
N THR A 358 -9.16 -12.83 -33.08
CA THR A 358 -10.21 -12.03 -32.39
C THR A 358 -9.87 -11.79 -30.94
N VAL A 359 -10.68 -11.00 -30.24
CA VAL A 359 -10.58 -10.75 -28.80
C VAL A 359 -11.88 -11.16 -28.14
N SER A 360 -11.83 -12.18 -27.32
CA SER A 360 -12.97 -12.62 -26.52
C SER A 360 -12.99 -11.95 -25.17
N LEU A 361 -14.17 -11.54 -24.73
CA LEU A 361 -14.41 -10.96 -23.41
C LEU A 361 -14.60 -12.05 -22.34
N SER A 362 -14.09 -11.76 -21.17
CA SER A 362 -14.24 -12.59 -19.96
C SER A 362 -14.65 -11.73 -18.76
N THR A 363 -15.31 -12.35 -17.78
CA THR A 363 -15.73 -11.69 -16.56
C THR A 363 -14.77 -12.05 -15.43
N HIS A 364 -14.32 -11.07 -14.69
CA HIS A 364 -13.63 -11.20 -13.42
C HIS A 364 -14.51 -10.59 -12.35
N GLN A 365 -14.68 -11.26 -11.23
CA GLN A 365 -15.65 -10.84 -10.23
C GLN A 365 -15.34 -11.43 -8.85
N GLY A 366 -15.73 -10.72 -7.82
CA GLY A 366 -15.62 -11.12 -6.44
C GLY A 366 -16.03 -10.01 -5.49
N TYR A 367 -16.22 -10.38 -4.25
CA TYR A 367 -16.36 -9.42 -3.16
C TYR A 367 -15.64 -9.92 -1.93
N GLN A 368 -15.20 -8.97 -1.09
CA GLN A 368 -14.48 -9.23 0.15
C GLN A 368 -15.01 -8.32 1.24
N GLU A 369 -15.18 -8.86 2.44
CA GLU A 369 -15.42 -8.10 3.66
C GLU A 369 -14.32 -8.44 4.66
N VAL A 370 -13.67 -7.42 5.23
CA VAL A 370 -12.63 -7.57 6.24
C VAL A 370 -13.08 -6.87 7.51
N ASN A 371 -13.06 -7.60 8.61
CA ASN A 371 -13.26 -7.06 9.94
C ASN A 371 -12.02 -7.36 10.77
N TYR A 372 -11.43 -6.35 11.37
CA TYR A 372 -10.20 -6.53 12.14
C TYR A 372 -10.11 -5.60 13.34
N TRP A 373 -9.31 -6.01 14.29
CA TRP A 373 -8.82 -5.13 15.33
C TRP A 373 -7.35 -5.45 15.64
N VAL A 374 -6.61 -4.41 15.97
CA VAL A 374 -5.23 -4.51 16.40
C VAL A 374 -5.02 -3.65 17.64
N ASN A 375 -4.34 -4.19 18.63
CA ASN A 375 -3.85 -3.44 19.78
C ASN A 375 -2.35 -3.64 19.91
N ARG A 376 -1.62 -2.53 20.03
CA ARG A 376 -0.19 -2.55 20.26
C ARG A 376 0.18 -1.66 21.41
N THR A 377 0.98 -2.20 22.33
CA THR A 377 1.59 -1.47 23.43
C THR A 377 3.10 -1.50 23.25
N ASP A 378 3.70 -0.33 23.18
CA ASP A 378 5.15 -0.14 23.11
C ASP A 378 5.64 0.59 24.37
N VAL A 379 6.69 0.07 24.99
CA VAL A 379 7.38 0.68 26.14
C VAL A 379 8.77 1.09 25.66
N PHE A 380 9.06 2.38 25.77
CA PHE A 380 10.34 2.99 25.41
C PHE A 380 11.12 3.30 26.67
N TRP A 381 12.34 2.77 26.77
CA TRP A 381 13.17 2.94 27.96
C TRP A 381 14.59 3.35 27.60
N ASN A 382 14.92 4.61 27.81
CA ASN A 382 16.28 5.12 27.66
C ASN A 382 17.05 4.84 28.95
N LYS A 383 18.13 4.07 28.88
CA LYS A 383 18.89 3.64 30.04
C LYS A 383 20.37 3.62 29.74
N ARG A 384 21.13 4.24 30.63
CA ARG A 384 22.59 4.07 30.62
C ARG A 384 22.97 2.83 31.39
N LEU A 385 23.66 1.89 30.73
CA LEU A 385 24.19 0.68 31.32
C LEU A 385 25.72 0.72 31.21
N GLY A 386 26.40 0.88 32.35
CA GLY A 386 27.85 1.13 32.34
C GLY A 386 28.18 2.46 31.65
N GLN A 387 28.91 2.39 30.54
CA GLN A 387 29.29 3.55 29.71
C GLN A 387 28.43 3.70 28.45
N LEU A 388 27.49 2.77 28.21
CA LEU A 388 26.70 2.70 26.99
C LEU A 388 25.31 3.29 27.20
N ASP A 389 24.85 4.07 26.24
CA ASP A 389 23.49 4.62 26.18
C ASP A 389 22.61 3.71 25.33
N HIS A 390 21.57 3.13 25.96
CA HIS A 390 20.62 2.21 25.38
C HIS A 390 19.26 2.87 25.19
N GLN A 391 18.61 2.60 24.06
CA GLN A 391 17.23 2.98 23.76
C GLN A 391 16.44 1.70 23.48
N PHE A 392 15.88 1.13 24.56
CA PHE A 392 15.06 -0.08 24.47
C PHE A 392 13.65 0.24 23.98
N VAL A 393 13.10 -0.66 23.17
CA VAL A 393 11.68 -0.69 22.81
C VAL A 393 11.16 -2.10 23.02
N PHE A 394 10.19 -2.25 23.92
CA PHE A 394 9.49 -3.51 24.17
C PHE A 394 8.06 -3.39 23.67
N GLY A 395 7.62 -4.32 22.85
CA GLY A 395 6.29 -4.30 22.22
C GLY A 395 5.48 -5.54 22.56
N LEU A 396 4.20 -5.36 22.80
CA LEU A 396 3.17 -6.39 22.80
C LEU A 396 2.12 -6.02 21.75
N GLU A 397 1.82 -6.92 20.83
CA GLU A 397 0.80 -6.71 19.81
C GLU A 397 -0.16 -7.90 19.74
N VAL A 398 -1.44 -7.62 19.62
CA VAL A 398 -2.46 -8.62 19.27
C VAL A 398 -3.21 -8.09 18.05
N ASN A 399 -3.29 -8.91 17.01
CA ASN A 399 -4.03 -8.65 15.79
C ASN A 399 -5.03 -9.79 15.59
N ASP A 400 -6.28 -9.44 15.28
CA ASP A 400 -7.36 -10.38 14.97
C ASP A 400 -8.02 -9.91 13.68
N GLU A 401 -7.99 -10.76 12.65
CA GLU A 401 -8.37 -10.43 11.29
C GLU A 401 -9.28 -11.51 10.74
N LYS A 402 -10.48 -11.12 10.34
CA LYS A 402 -11.47 -11.97 9.70
C LYS A 402 -11.74 -11.44 8.29
N VAL A 403 -11.62 -12.32 7.28
CA VAL A 403 -11.86 -12.01 5.87
C VAL A 403 -12.86 -12.98 5.28
N ASP A 404 -13.95 -12.45 4.80
CA ASP A 404 -15.02 -13.19 4.15
C ASP A 404 -14.96 -12.87 2.64
N ASN A 405 -14.60 -13.86 1.81
CA ASN A 405 -14.58 -13.73 0.36
C ASN A 405 -15.77 -14.44 -0.27
N GLY A 406 -16.30 -13.86 -1.33
CA GLY A 406 -17.36 -14.45 -2.10
C GLY A 406 -17.34 -14.04 -3.57
N THR A 407 -18.26 -14.60 -4.32
CA THR A 407 -18.31 -14.44 -5.78
C THR A 407 -19.66 -13.95 -6.26
N PHE A 408 -19.71 -13.57 -7.53
CA PHE A 408 -20.96 -13.31 -8.26
C PHE A 408 -21.18 -14.38 -9.33
N SER A 409 -22.40 -14.84 -9.50
CA SER A 409 -22.81 -15.51 -10.73
C SER A 409 -23.13 -14.46 -11.78
N ALA A 410 -22.37 -14.45 -12.86
CA ALA A 410 -22.57 -13.56 -14.00
C ALA A 410 -23.19 -14.33 -15.16
N THR A 411 -24.40 -13.95 -15.54
CA THR A 411 -25.11 -14.51 -16.71
C THR A 411 -25.10 -13.48 -17.84
N ASN A 412 -24.50 -13.86 -18.97
CA ASN A 412 -24.51 -13.04 -20.16
C ASN A 412 -25.76 -13.35 -21.00
N THR A 413 -26.61 -12.34 -21.23
CA THR A 413 -27.84 -12.47 -22.02
C THR A 413 -27.70 -11.86 -23.41
N GLY A 414 -26.57 -11.19 -23.70
CA GLY A 414 -26.26 -10.69 -25.03
C GLY A 414 -26.10 -11.81 -26.06
N THR A 415 -26.24 -11.47 -27.34
CA THR A 415 -26.07 -12.44 -28.42
C THR A 415 -24.59 -12.70 -28.64
N SER A 416 -24.17 -13.97 -28.50
CA SER A 416 -22.81 -14.38 -28.87
C SER A 416 -22.58 -14.17 -30.36
N ASN A 417 -21.42 -13.68 -30.73
CA ASN A 417 -21.08 -13.29 -32.10
C ASN A 417 -19.82 -14.00 -32.65
N CYS A 418 -19.28 -14.94 -31.91
CA CYS A 418 -18.15 -15.78 -32.32
C CYS A 418 -18.15 -17.11 -31.57
N THR A 419 -17.31 -18.03 -31.99
CA THR A 419 -17.05 -19.30 -31.32
C THR A 419 -15.58 -19.34 -30.93
N VAL A 420 -15.27 -19.50 -29.65
CA VAL A 420 -13.91 -19.49 -29.12
C VAL A 420 -13.50 -20.87 -28.62
N THR A 421 -12.22 -21.19 -28.74
CA THR A 421 -11.65 -22.41 -28.18
C THR A 421 -11.42 -22.21 -26.67
N SER A 422 -12.02 -23.07 -25.88
CA SER A 422 -11.83 -23.09 -24.42
C SER A 422 -10.47 -23.70 -24.03
N ARG A 423 -10.00 -23.43 -22.81
CA ARG A 423 -8.73 -23.98 -22.30
C ARG A 423 -8.67 -25.52 -22.32
N GLY A 424 -9.82 -26.20 -22.29
CA GLY A 424 -9.91 -27.67 -22.37
C GLY A 424 -9.96 -28.24 -23.78
N GLY A 425 -9.76 -27.44 -24.84
CA GLY A 425 -9.78 -27.87 -26.22
C GLY A 425 -11.18 -27.96 -26.86
N GLY A 426 -12.24 -27.72 -26.12
CA GLY A 426 -13.60 -27.60 -26.65
C GLY A 426 -13.90 -26.21 -27.19
N THR A 427 -14.96 -26.05 -27.95
CA THR A 427 -15.45 -24.76 -28.43
C THR A 427 -16.68 -24.31 -27.68
N SER A 428 -16.82 -22.99 -27.47
CA SER A 428 -17.99 -22.39 -26.81
C SER A 428 -18.38 -21.08 -27.51
N PRO A 429 -19.66 -20.67 -27.44
CA PRO A 429 -20.07 -19.34 -27.85
C PRO A 429 -19.27 -18.27 -27.10
N GLY A 430 -18.86 -17.24 -27.80
CA GLY A 430 -18.04 -16.13 -27.28
C GLY A 430 -18.61 -14.76 -27.64
N TYR A 431 -18.05 -13.76 -26.99
CA TYR A 431 -18.35 -12.34 -27.20
C TYR A 431 -17.07 -11.65 -27.70
N CYS A 432 -16.98 -11.50 -29.03
CA CYS A 432 -15.78 -11.00 -29.68
C CYS A 432 -15.94 -9.54 -30.09
N ILE A 433 -14.92 -8.72 -29.84
CA ILE A 433 -14.96 -7.28 -30.08
C ILE A 433 -14.21 -6.86 -31.36
N TYR A 434 -13.43 -7.78 -31.94
CA TYR A 434 -12.58 -7.48 -33.07
C TYR A 434 -12.50 -8.68 -34.02
N ASP A 435 -12.52 -8.42 -35.32
CA ASP A 435 -12.17 -9.39 -36.34
C ASP A 435 -10.83 -8.99 -36.96
N GLY A 436 -9.82 -9.86 -36.87
CA GLY A 436 -8.45 -9.58 -37.28
C GLY A 436 -8.26 -9.41 -38.79
N VAL A 437 -9.26 -9.83 -39.61
CA VAL A 437 -9.23 -9.72 -41.08
C VAL A 437 -10.01 -8.51 -41.56
N THR A 438 -11.22 -8.30 -41.05
CA THR A 438 -12.10 -7.22 -41.50
C THR A 438 -11.93 -5.94 -40.68
N GLY A 439 -11.32 -6.02 -39.52
CA GLY A 439 -11.20 -4.92 -38.57
C GLY A 439 -12.53 -4.41 -37.98
N VAL A 440 -13.63 -5.13 -38.24
CA VAL A 440 -14.97 -4.75 -37.77
C VAL A 440 -15.05 -4.97 -36.26
N LYS A 441 -15.34 -3.92 -35.52
CA LYS A 441 -15.63 -3.96 -34.10
C LYS A 441 -17.11 -4.34 -33.91
N ALA A 442 -17.38 -5.10 -32.84
CA ALA A 442 -18.75 -5.35 -32.45
C ALA A 442 -19.46 -4.00 -32.15
N PRO A 443 -20.70 -3.81 -32.59
CA PRO A 443 -21.47 -2.64 -32.18
C PRO A 443 -21.77 -2.71 -30.68
N ASN A 444 -21.91 -1.56 -30.04
CA ASN A 444 -22.28 -1.46 -28.62
C ASN A 444 -21.34 -2.26 -27.67
N LEU A 445 -20.05 -2.06 -27.80
CA LEU A 445 -19.01 -2.76 -27.03
C LEU A 445 -19.29 -2.75 -25.52
N ASN A 446 -19.75 -1.63 -24.99
CA ASN A 446 -19.98 -1.44 -23.57
C ASN A 446 -21.30 -2.05 -23.04
N THR A 447 -22.06 -2.71 -23.89
CA THR A 447 -23.30 -3.44 -23.54
C THR A 447 -23.38 -4.81 -24.19
N LEU A 448 -22.29 -5.28 -24.82
CA LEU A 448 -22.25 -6.51 -25.62
C LEU A 448 -22.66 -7.76 -24.84
N LEU A 449 -22.27 -7.86 -23.55
CA LEU A 449 -22.56 -9.02 -22.73
C LEU A 449 -24.00 -9.05 -22.21
N GLY A 450 -24.69 -7.90 -22.10
CA GLY A 450 -26.05 -7.82 -21.50
C GLY A 450 -26.10 -8.53 -20.14
N ARG A 451 -25.06 -8.32 -19.32
CA ARG A 451 -24.77 -9.09 -18.11
C ARG A 451 -25.78 -8.83 -17.01
N THR A 452 -26.25 -9.92 -16.37
CA THR A 452 -26.96 -9.90 -15.10
C THR A 452 -26.11 -10.54 -14.01
N LEU A 453 -26.15 -9.99 -12.81
CA LEU A 453 -25.33 -10.41 -11.68
C LEU A 453 -26.21 -10.93 -10.54
N THR A 454 -25.79 -11.99 -9.91
CA THR A 454 -26.37 -12.49 -8.66
C THR A 454 -25.24 -12.70 -7.65
N LYS A 455 -25.33 -12.07 -6.48
CA LYS A 455 -24.36 -12.26 -5.40
C LYS A 455 -24.52 -13.66 -4.83
N ASN A 456 -23.44 -14.45 -4.85
CA ASN A 456 -23.38 -15.79 -4.27
C ASN A 456 -23.08 -15.72 -2.77
N GLY A 457 -23.14 -16.89 -2.10
CA GLY A 457 -22.61 -17.04 -0.75
C GLY A 457 -21.08 -16.95 -0.72
N LEU A 458 -20.52 -17.03 0.48
CA LEU A 458 -19.07 -17.03 0.68
C LEU A 458 -18.44 -18.29 0.08
N ASP A 459 -17.29 -18.14 -0.53
CA ASP A 459 -16.43 -19.20 -1.02
C ASP A 459 -15.17 -19.41 -0.18
N SER A 460 -14.80 -18.42 0.66
CA SER A 460 -13.84 -18.63 1.74
C SER A 460 -14.14 -17.73 2.95
N GLU A 461 -13.88 -18.26 4.13
CA GLU A 461 -13.98 -17.59 5.43
C GLU A 461 -12.64 -17.75 6.14
N TYR A 462 -11.82 -16.73 6.11
CA TYR A 462 -10.49 -16.68 6.68
C TYR A 462 -10.52 -16.01 8.05
N HIS A 463 -9.81 -16.56 9.03
CA HIS A 463 -9.62 -15.95 10.33
C HIS A 463 -8.20 -16.23 10.82
N ILE A 464 -7.48 -15.18 11.20
CA ILE A 464 -6.19 -15.29 11.83
C ILE A 464 -6.08 -14.37 13.05
N ARG A 465 -5.62 -14.92 14.13
CA ARG A 465 -5.23 -14.17 15.32
C ARG A 465 -3.73 -14.32 15.53
N THR A 466 -3.02 -13.19 15.66
CA THR A 466 -1.59 -13.16 15.90
C THR A 466 -1.32 -12.44 17.21
N SER A 467 -0.53 -13.06 18.09
CA SER A 467 -0.01 -12.46 19.34
C SER A 467 1.51 -12.35 19.24
N SER A 468 2.04 -11.18 19.52
CA SER A 468 3.45 -10.90 19.23
C SER A 468 4.14 -10.22 20.41
N LEU A 469 5.40 -10.61 20.62
CA LEU A 469 6.31 -9.96 21.55
C LEU A 469 7.52 -9.43 20.79
N THR A 470 7.89 -8.19 21.06
CA THR A 470 9.04 -7.53 20.42
C THR A 470 9.97 -6.97 21.47
N ALA A 471 11.27 -7.11 21.26
CA ALA A 471 12.30 -6.45 22.04
C ALA A 471 13.35 -5.90 21.08
N MET A 472 13.61 -4.61 21.15
CA MET A 472 14.61 -3.93 20.34
C MET A 472 15.51 -3.08 21.23
N ASP A 473 16.75 -2.93 20.82
CA ASP A 473 17.74 -2.06 21.47
C ASP A 473 18.54 -1.30 20.42
N THR A 474 18.68 -0.02 20.67
CA THR A 474 19.61 0.85 19.92
C THR A 474 20.66 1.34 20.91
N VAL A 475 21.92 0.97 20.65
CA VAL A 475 23.05 1.20 21.58
C VAL A 475 24.05 2.16 20.95
N ASP A 476 24.30 3.28 21.60
CA ASP A 476 25.41 4.15 21.24
C ASP A 476 26.66 3.69 22.00
N PHE A 477 27.57 2.98 21.31
CA PHE A 477 28.84 2.51 21.87
C PHE A 477 29.80 3.66 22.13
N ASN A 478 29.76 4.67 21.27
CA ASN A 478 30.48 5.94 21.37
C ASN A 478 29.95 6.89 20.30
N ASP A 479 30.55 8.08 20.16
CA ASP A 479 30.13 9.12 19.21
C ASP A 479 30.11 8.68 17.73
N LYS A 480 30.81 7.57 17.40
CA LYS A 480 30.96 7.07 16.02
C LYS A 480 30.19 5.77 15.74
N TRP A 481 29.97 4.94 16.73
CA TRP A 481 29.40 3.61 16.54
C TRP A 481 28.06 3.47 17.24
N THR A 482 27.04 3.13 16.48
CA THR A 482 25.72 2.79 16.97
C THR A 482 25.35 1.38 16.51
N GLY A 483 24.92 0.55 17.43
CA GLY A 483 24.38 -0.80 17.16
C GLY A 483 22.85 -0.80 17.25
N PHE A 484 22.24 -1.66 16.44
CA PHE A 484 20.80 -1.89 16.41
C PHE A 484 20.55 -3.39 16.44
N ALA A 485 19.65 -3.82 17.31
CA ALA A 485 19.22 -5.23 17.36
C ALA A 485 17.75 -5.28 17.74
N GLY A 486 17.04 -6.25 17.19
CA GLY A 486 15.65 -6.49 17.53
C GLY A 486 15.24 -7.92 17.24
N LEU A 487 14.38 -8.44 18.11
CA LEU A 487 13.75 -9.74 17.96
C LEU A 487 12.24 -9.56 18.09
N ARG A 488 11.50 -10.32 17.32
CA ARG A 488 10.04 -10.43 17.42
C ARG A 488 9.64 -11.89 17.31
N TYR A 489 8.84 -12.33 18.25
CA TYR A 489 8.18 -13.63 18.21
C TYR A 489 6.70 -13.40 17.91
N ASP A 490 6.19 -14.04 16.86
CA ASP A 490 4.78 -14.07 16.49
C ASP A 490 4.26 -15.49 16.70
N TYR A 491 3.15 -15.62 17.44
CA TYR A 491 2.35 -16.83 17.51
C TYR A 491 1.02 -16.57 16.83
N PHE A 492 0.65 -17.41 15.88
CA PHE A 492 -0.59 -17.27 15.14
C PHE A 492 -1.50 -18.48 15.30
N ASP A 493 -2.78 -18.22 15.21
CA ASP A 493 -3.87 -19.21 15.18
C ASP A 493 -4.70 -18.93 13.93
N TYR A 494 -4.71 -19.88 13.00
CA TYR A 494 -5.23 -19.73 11.65
C TYR A 494 -6.33 -20.72 11.37
N THR A 495 -7.44 -20.24 10.82
CA THR A 495 -8.53 -21.06 10.28
C THR A 495 -8.98 -20.50 8.95
N ASN A 496 -9.14 -21.32 7.93
CA ASN A 496 -9.75 -20.95 6.67
C ASN A 496 -10.71 -22.03 6.20
N THR A 497 -11.98 -21.65 5.97
CA THR A 497 -13.00 -22.53 5.43
C THR A 497 -13.20 -22.18 3.96
N VAL A 498 -12.82 -23.09 3.07
CA VAL A 498 -12.85 -22.90 1.61
C VAL A 498 -13.91 -23.78 0.97
N GLY A 499 -14.65 -23.22 0.02
CA GLY A 499 -15.67 -23.86 -0.78
C GLY A 499 -17.10 -23.40 -0.47
N SER A 500 -17.88 -23.16 -1.52
CA SER A 500 -19.25 -22.66 -1.42
C SER A 500 -20.28 -23.75 -1.07
N THR A 501 -20.07 -24.98 -1.53
CA THR A 501 -21.00 -26.11 -1.35
C THR A 501 -20.39 -27.22 -0.50
N ALA A 502 -19.22 -27.72 -0.89
CA ALA A 502 -18.41 -28.64 -0.10
C ALA A 502 -17.32 -27.83 0.60
N LYS A 503 -17.48 -27.63 1.90
CA LYS A 503 -16.57 -26.83 2.70
C LYS A 503 -15.39 -27.69 3.17
N THR A 504 -14.16 -27.21 2.93
CA THR A 504 -12.92 -27.76 3.48
C THR A 504 -12.40 -26.79 4.52
N VAL A 505 -12.13 -27.28 5.72
CA VAL A 505 -11.57 -26.48 6.81
C VAL A 505 -10.07 -26.74 6.90
N TYR A 506 -9.32 -25.67 6.92
CA TYR A 506 -7.90 -25.64 7.17
C TYR A 506 -7.68 -24.95 8.52
N ASP A 507 -7.00 -25.61 9.42
CA ASP A 507 -6.82 -25.17 10.80
C ASP A 507 -5.41 -25.55 11.24
N TYR A 508 -4.61 -24.55 11.61
CA TYR A 508 -3.29 -24.77 12.17
C TYR A 508 -2.78 -23.55 12.95
N SER A 509 -1.89 -23.80 13.88
CA SER A 509 -1.26 -22.75 14.67
C SER A 509 0.21 -23.06 14.85
N ASP A 510 1.03 -22.04 14.82
CA ASP A 510 2.48 -22.15 15.02
C ASP A 510 3.06 -20.81 15.46
N GLY A 511 4.37 -20.77 15.69
CA GLY A 511 5.10 -19.56 16.02
C GLY A 511 6.43 -19.46 15.29
N PHE A 512 6.84 -18.25 15.00
CA PHE A 512 8.12 -17.99 14.37
C PHE A 512 8.83 -16.78 14.99
N LEU A 513 10.16 -16.84 14.95
CA LEU A 513 11.05 -15.80 15.44
C LEU A 513 11.70 -15.08 14.27
N ASN A 514 11.53 -13.76 14.22
CA ASN A 514 12.24 -12.89 13.29
C ASN A 514 13.10 -11.88 14.02
N GLY A 515 14.08 -11.33 13.31
CA GLY A 515 14.98 -10.36 13.90
C GLY A 515 15.64 -9.44 12.89
N HIS A 516 16.26 -8.41 13.44
CA HIS A 516 17.20 -7.58 12.70
C HIS A 516 18.40 -7.27 13.58
N ALA A 517 19.54 -7.09 12.95
CA ALA A 517 20.73 -6.54 13.57
C ALA A 517 21.43 -5.62 12.58
N GLY A 518 22.01 -4.55 13.07
CA GLY A 518 22.74 -3.61 12.24
C GLY A 518 23.74 -2.79 13.03
N VAL A 519 24.69 -2.23 12.33
CA VAL A 519 25.69 -1.33 12.89
C VAL A 519 25.86 -0.13 11.96
N THR A 520 25.97 1.03 12.54
CA THR A 520 26.27 2.29 11.84
C THR A 520 27.59 2.84 12.34
N TYR A 521 28.47 3.23 11.42
CA TYR A 521 29.70 3.95 11.70
C TYR A 521 29.65 5.35 11.11
N LYS A 522 29.72 6.37 11.96
CA LYS A 522 29.76 7.79 11.57
C LYS A 522 31.16 8.14 11.07
N ILE A 523 31.32 8.30 9.75
CA ILE A 523 32.55 8.82 9.12
C ILE A 523 32.75 10.26 9.53
N THR A 524 31.67 11.02 9.51
CA THR A 524 31.54 12.37 10.04
C THR A 524 30.23 12.47 10.84
N PRO A 525 29.97 13.56 11.61
CA PRO A 525 28.67 13.73 12.29
C PRO A 525 27.45 13.68 11.35
N LYS A 526 27.64 13.90 10.04
CA LYS A 526 26.58 13.98 9.03
C LYS A 526 26.69 12.94 7.92
N ALA A 527 27.60 11.98 8.06
CA ALA A 527 27.78 10.91 7.08
C ALA A 527 28.13 9.61 7.77
N ASN A 528 27.49 8.53 7.33
CA ASN A 528 27.73 7.21 7.88
C ASN A 528 27.77 6.12 6.81
N VAL A 529 28.36 5.00 7.20
CA VAL A 529 28.19 3.71 6.54
C VAL A 529 27.50 2.77 7.53
N TYR A 530 26.73 1.82 7.01
CA TYR A 530 26.06 0.84 7.82
C TYR A 530 26.09 -0.54 7.18
N ALA A 531 25.90 -1.55 7.99
CA ALA A 531 25.60 -2.90 7.56
C ALA A 531 24.48 -3.47 8.42
N SER A 532 23.58 -4.22 7.81
CA SER A 532 22.45 -4.84 8.52
C SER A 532 22.07 -6.20 7.94
N VAL A 533 21.43 -7.00 8.78
CA VAL A 533 20.75 -8.23 8.44
C VAL A 533 19.33 -8.15 9.01
N SER A 534 18.34 -8.59 8.24
CA SER A 534 16.96 -8.65 8.67
C SER A 534 16.25 -9.89 8.13
N THR A 535 15.24 -10.36 8.85
CA THR A 535 14.48 -11.55 8.49
C THR A 535 12.99 -11.26 8.46
N SER A 536 12.26 -12.08 7.71
CA SER A 536 10.79 -12.15 7.74
C SER A 536 10.33 -13.59 7.53
N SER A 537 9.10 -13.86 7.95
CA SER A 537 8.42 -15.14 7.73
C SER A 537 7.02 -14.89 7.22
N ASP A 538 6.59 -15.72 6.26
CA ASP A 538 5.24 -15.73 5.73
C ASP A 538 4.63 -17.13 5.85
N ILE A 539 3.31 -17.22 6.07
CA ILE A 539 2.63 -18.49 6.33
C ILE A 539 1.88 -18.97 5.09
N ASN A 540 1.66 -20.27 4.99
CA ASN A 540 0.79 -20.84 3.96
C ASN A 540 -0.62 -20.26 4.08
N GLY A 541 -1.09 -19.56 3.05
CA GLY A 541 -2.34 -18.81 3.10
C GLY A 541 -2.24 -17.46 3.82
N GLY A 542 -1.03 -16.88 3.93
CA GLY A 542 -0.80 -15.60 4.59
C GLY A 542 -1.47 -14.40 3.91
N GLU A 543 -1.76 -14.53 2.63
CA GLU A 543 -2.48 -13.54 1.84
C GLU A 543 -3.99 -13.81 1.88
N SER A 544 -4.66 -13.23 2.84
CA SER A 544 -6.06 -13.49 3.19
C SER A 544 -7.08 -13.24 2.06
N ASP A 545 -6.73 -12.38 1.12
CA ASP A 545 -7.59 -11.97 0.01
C ASP A 545 -7.65 -12.98 -1.15
N VAL A 546 -6.80 -13.99 -1.17
CA VAL A 546 -6.77 -15.00 -2.24
C VAL A 546 -7.45 -16.32 -1.88
N GLY A 547 -7.92 -16.45 -0.65
CA GLY A 547 -8.65 -17.65 -0.20
C GLY A 547 -7.86 -18.93 -0.43
N GLY A 548 -8.43 -19.88 -1.20
CA GLY A 548 -7.80 -21.15 -1.56
C GLY A 548 -6.92 -21.13 -2.81
N SER A 549 -6.54 -19.94 -3.33
CA SER A 549 -5.76 -19.82 -4.58
C SER A 549 -4.26 -19.89 -4.31
N CYS A 550 -3.70 -21.09 -4.41
CA CYS A 550 -2.25 -21.30 -4.31
C CYS A 550 -1.46 -20.54 -5.40
N GLY A 551 -0.25 -20.12 -5.06
CA GLY A 551 0.65 -19.40 -5.97
C GLY A 551 0.47 -17.91 -6.02
N TYR A 552 -0.50 -17.37 -5.25
CA TYR A 552 -0.70 -15.93 -5.02
C TYR A 552 -0.53 -15.55 -3.55
N GLY A 553 0.18 -16.33 -2.77
CA GLY A 553 0.22 -16.19 -1.32
C GLY A 553 -1.01 -16.74 -0.62
N GLY A 554 -1.96 -17.32 -1.38
CA GLY A 554 -3.12 -18.01 -0.84
C GLY A 554 -2.81 -19.44 -0.40
N LEU A 555 -3.84 -20.11 0.07
CA LEU A 555 -3.74 -21.42 0.66
C LEU A 555 -3.33 -22.49 -0.36
N CYS A 556 -2.31 -23.26 -0.04
CA CYS A 556 -1.78 -24.31 -0.90
C CYS A 556 -1.77 -25.65 -0.18
N GLY A 557 -2.41 -26.67 -0.79
CA GLY A 557 -2.38 -28.05 -0.30
C GLY A 557 -3.68 -28.58 0.27
N THR A 558 -3.63 -29.83 0.74
CA THR A 558 -4.69 -30.44 1.55
C THR A 558 -4.61 -29.91 3.00
N PRO A 559 -5.66 -30.07 3.82
CA PRO A 559 -5.60 -29.65 5.22
C PRO A 559 -4.37 -30.19 5.99
N GLN A 560 -4.00 -31.44 5.75
CA GLN A 560 -2.81 -32.02 6.39
C GLN A 560 -1.51 -31.39 5.89
N GLN A 561 -1.40 -31.14 4.59
CA GLN A 561 -0.21 -30.47 4.01
C GLN A 561 -0.09 -29.03 4.49
N VAL A 562 -1.19 -28.34 4.71
CA VAL A 562 -1.20 -26.99 5.27
C VAL A 562 -0.75 -27.01 6.73
N ALA A 563 -1.29 -27.94 7.53
CA ALA A 563 -0.89 -28.11 8.93
C ALA A 563 0.59 -28.49 9.08
N ASP A 564 1.16 -29.21 8.12
CA ASP A 564 2.55 -29.65 8.11
C ASP A 564 3.47 -28.65 7.38
N SER A 565 2.94 -27.60 6.76
CA SER A 565 3.74 -26.63 6.01
C SER A 565 4.58 -25.75 6.92
N LYS A 566 5.81 -25.48 6.48
CA LYS A 566 6.68 -24.51 7.15
C LYS A 566 6.38 -23.10 6.67
N PRO A 567 6.56 -22.08 7.53
CA PRO A 567 6.59 -20.71 7.06
C PRO A 567 7.69 -20.51 6.01
N GLU A 568 7.39 -19.76 4.97
CA GLU A 568 8.41 -19.24 4.07
C GLU A 568 9.33 -18.32 4.87
N SER A 569 10.62 -18.41 4.67
CA SER A 569 11.61 -17.65 5.42
C SER A 569 12.43 -16.75 4.51
N THR A 570 12.67 -15.53 4.94
CA THR A 570 13.45 -14.56 4.18
C THR A 570 14.57 -13.98 5.02
N VAL A 571 15.74 -13.87 4.42
CA VAL A 571 16.90 -13.18 4.99
C VAL A 571 17.41 -12.15 4.00
N SER A 572 17.67 -10.94 4.47
CA SER A 572 18.26 -9.86 3.67
C SER A 572 19.53 -9.33 4.35
N TYR A 573 20.53 -9.11 3.54
CA TYR A 573 21.78 -8.44 3.90
C TYR A 573 21.83 -7.11 3.17
N GLU A 574 22.14 -6.04 3.88
CA GLU A 574 22.25 -4.71 3.32
C GLU A 574 23.50 -3.98 3.84
N VAL A 575 24.23 -3.35 2.93
CA VAL A 575 25.35 -2.44 3.25
C VAL A 575 25.09 -1.13 2.54
N GLY A 576 25.16 -0.04 3.26
CA GLY A 576 24.85 1.26 2.67
C GLY A 576 25.58 2.43 3.31
N THR A 577 25.30 3.59 2.77
CA THR A 577 25.83 4.86 3.27
C THR A 577 24.78 5.94 3.16
N LYS A 578 24.77 6.89 4.12
CA LYS A 578 23.85 8.01 4.17
C LYS A 578 24.63 9.29 4.48
N TRP A 579 24.34 10.33 3.73
CA TRP A 579 25.02 11.61 3.80
C TRP A 579 24.01 12.75 3.92
N GLN A 580 24.05 13.48 5.02
CA GLN A 580 23.34 14.74 5.19
C GLN A 580 24.28 15.88 4.78
N VAL A 581 23.91 16.58 3.73
CA VAL A 581 24.74 17.66 3.15
C VAL A 581 23.92 18.95 3.03
N LEU A 582 24.55 20.05 2.64
CA LEU A 582 23.90 21.35 2.45
C LEU A 582 23.12 21.80 3.70
N GLN A 583 23.79 21.78 4.86
CA GLN A 583 23.22 22.15 6.16
C GLN A 583 22.00 21.29 6.52
N ASP A 584 22.13 19.98 6.32
CA ASP A 584 21.09 18.94 6.55
C ASP A 584 19.87 19.04 5.63
N LYS A 585 19.84 19.95 4.66
CA LYS A 585 18.71 20.12 3.75
C LYS A 585 18.64 19.08 2.64
N LEU A 586 19.71 18.31 2.41
CA LEU A 586 19.77 17.24 1.41
C LEU A 586 20.26 15.95 2.03
N LEU A 587 19.51 14.87 1.83
CA LEU A 587 19.91 13.50 2.19
C LEU A 587 20.24 12.72 0.91
N MET A 588 21.42 12.12 0.90
CA MET A 588 21.85 11.16 -0.13
C MET A 588 22.00 9.79 0.51
N THR A 589 21.47 8.76 -0.14
CA THR A 589 21.59 7.36 0.32
C THR A 589 22.02 6.46 -0.82
N ALA A 590 22.87 5.48 -0.51
CA ALA A 590 23.20 4.40 -1.42
C ALA A 590 23.25 3.09 -0.64
N ALA A 591 22.71 2.01 -1.22
CA ALA A 591 22.70 0.71 -0.60
C ALA A 591 22.94 -0.41 -1.61
N LEU A 592 23.64 -1.43 -1.18
CA LEU A 592 23.77 -2.75 -1.82
C LEU A 592 22.98 -3.74 -0.97
N PHE A 593 22.15 -4.56 -1.58
CA PHE A 593 21.36 -5.54 -0.86
C PHE A 593 21.31 -6.88 -1.57
N ARG A 594 21.07 -7.93 -0.79
CA ARG A 594 20.77 -9.28 -1.25
C ARG A 594 19.72 -9.90 -0.32
N THR A 595 18.55 -10.22 -0.89
CA THR A 595 17.43 -10.88 -0.22
C THR A 595 17.29 -12.29 -0.76
N ILE A 596 17.18 -13.28 0.12
CA ILE A 596 16.96 -14.68 -0.20
C ILE A 596 15.68 -15.12 0.51
N LYS A 597 14.69 -15.59 -0.25
CA LYS A 597 13.45 -16.20 0.23
C LYS A 597 13.58 -17.71 0.03
N SER A 598 13.50 -18.48 1.09
CA SER A 598 13.59 -19.93 1.14
C SER A 598 12.28 -20.55 1.56
N ASP A 599 12.13 -21.85 1.36
CA ASP A 599 10.91 -22.60 1.65
C ASP A 599 9.67 -22.02 0.90
N VAL A 600 9.88 -21.44 -0.29
CA VAL A 600 8.81 -20.86 -1.10
C VAL A 600 7.82 -21.96 -1.48
N GLN A 601 6.55 -21.65 -1.29
CA GLN A 601 5.46 -22.58 -1.56
C GLN A 601 5.12 -22.59 -3.03
N GLU A 602 5.24 -23.76 -3.65
CA GLU A 602 4.99 -23.96 -5.07
C GLU A 602 3.85 -24.98 -5.28
N GLY A 603 2.99 -24.71 -6.26
CA GLY A 603 2.09 -25.73 -6.79
C GLY A 603 2.84 -26.67 -7.74
N ASP A 604 2.40 -27.90 -7.91
CA ASP A 604 3.02 -28.93 -8.77
C ASP A 604 2.92 -28.65 -10.27
N SER A 605 2.17 -27.63 -10.68
CA SER A 605 2.15 -27.12 -12.04
C SER A 605 1.76 -25.65 -12.10
N ALA A 606 2.34 -24.91 -13.05
CA ALA A 606 2.05 -23.50 -13.31
C ALA A 606 0.56 -23.21 -13.63
N ASN A 607 -0.26 -24.20 -13.82
CA ASN A 607 -1.67 -24.11 -14.19
C ASN A 607 -2.65 -24.79 -13.22
N SER A 608 -2.16 -25.49 -12.20
CA SER A 608 -2.98 -26.26 -11.26
C SER A 608 -2.77 -25.76 -9.83
N TYR A 609 -3.51 -24.73 -9.47
CA TYR A 609 -3.39 -24.10 -8.15
C TYR A 609 -4.16 -24.84 -7.05
N ALA A 610 -4.99 -25.80 -7.41
CA ALA A 610 -6.02 -26.27 -6.49
C ALA A 610 -5.88 -27.74 -6.05
N THR A 611 -5.02 -28.55 -6.64
CA THR A 611 -5.19 -30.01 -6.46
C THR A 611 -4.01 -30.77 -5.90
N THR A 612 -2.82 -30.20 -5.85
CA THR A 612 -1.62 -31.02 -5.60
C THR A 612 -0.75 -30.63 -4.43
N GLY A 613 -1.16 -29.62 -3.68
CA GLY A 613 -0.46 -29.24 -2.46
C GLY A 613 0.86 -28.55 -2.69
N THR A 614 1.17 -27.64 -1.83
CA THR A 614 2.49 -26.99 -1.80
C THR A 614 3.53 -27.89 -1.21
N LEU A 615 4.63 -27.79 -1.86
CA LEU A 615 5.90 -28.22 -1.31
C LEU A 615 6.67 -26.94 -1.01
N ASN A 616 7.24 -26.81 0.17
CA ASN A 616 8.20 -25.75 0.51
C ASN A 616 9.53 -26.01 -0.23
N THR A 617 9.51 -26.02 -1.56
CA THR A 617 10.63 -26.44 -2.42
C THR A 617 11.31 -25.31 -3.13
N GLY A 618 10.67 -24.14 -3.18
CA GLY A 618 11.16 -22.99 -3.91
C GLY A 618 12.18 -22.19 -3.11
N LYS A 619 13.07 -21.51 -3.84
CA LYS A 619 14.02 -20.56 -3.29
C LYS A 619 14.29 -19.46 -4.30
N ASN A 620 14.12 -18.24 -3.89
CA ASN A 620 14.25 -17.07 -4.72
C ASN A 620 15.31 -16.12 -4.18
N GLN A 621 15.95 -15.38 -5.08
CA GLN A 621 16.90 -14.34 -4.71
C GLN A 621 16.61 -13.06 -5.45
N VAL A 622 16.72 -11.93 -4.75
CA VAL A 622 16.78 -10.60 -5.36
C VAL A 622 17.98 -9.86 -4.78
N GLN A 623 18.79 -9.27 -5.65
CA GLN A 623 19.94 -8.48 -5.24
C GLN A 623 20.07 -7.24 -6.10
N GLY A 624 20.67 -6.18 -5.56
CA GLY A 624 20.78 -4.95 -6.33
C GLY A 624 21.45 -3.80 -5.61
N VAL A 625 21.38 -2.67 -6.30
CA VAL A 625 21.86 -1.37 -5.85
C VAL A 625 20.70 -0.39 -5.87
N GLU A 626 20.57 0.39 -4.82
CA GLU A 626 19.65 1.52 -4.76
C GLU A 626 20.41 2.79 -4.44
N PHE A 627 19.96 3.89 -5.04
CA PHE A 627 20.51 5.24 -4.79
C PHE A 627 19.34 6.23 -4.68
N SER A 628 19.40 7.14 -3.74
CA SER A 628 18.43 8.25 -3.65
C SER A 628 19.06 9.55 -3.19
N VAL A 629 18.45 10.65 -3.64
CA VAL A 629 18.76 12.02 -3.22
C VAL A 629 17.44 12.73 -2.96
N VAL A 630 17.27 13.35 -1.79
CA VAL A 630 16.03 14.03 -1.43
C VAL A 630 16.29 15.27 -0.61
N GLY A 631 15.60 16.36 -0.93
CA GLY A 631 15.70 17.65 -0.23
C GLY A 631 16.06 18.83 -1.12
N ASN A 632 16.73 19.83 -0.55
CA ASN A 632 17.11 21.05 -1.26
C ASN A 632 18.52 20.96 -1.82
N ILE A 633 18.64 21.02 -3.14
CA ILE A 633 19.93 21.06 -3.87
C ILE A 633 20.52 22.47 -3.81
N THR A 634 19.67 23.48 -3.88
CA THR A 634 19.99 24.89 -3.66
C THR A 634 18.83 25.56 -2.88
N PRO A 635 18.98 26.81 -2.40
CA PRO A 635 17.85 27.52 -1.78
C PRO A 635 16.60 27.65 -2.68
N LYS A 636 16.76 27.52 -3.99
CA LYS A 636 15.68 27.63 -4.98
C LYS A 636 15.34 26.33 -5.70
N LEU A 637 16.17 25.29 -5.57
CA LEU A 637 15.97 24.01 -6.25
C LEU A 637 15.86 22.90 -5.22
N SER A 638 14.70 22.29 -5.14
CA SER A 638 14.41 21.13 -4.30
C SER A 638 13.90 19.97 -5.16
N GLY A 639 13.97 18.77 -4.61
CA GLY A 639 13.43 17.60 -5.31
C GLY A 639 13.82 16.29 -4.67
N GLN A 640 13.42 15.22 -5.36
CA GLN A 640 13.78 13.85 -5.05
C GLN A 640 14.21 13.12 -6.33
N PHE A 641 15.21 12.31 -6.18
CA PHE A 641 15.70 11.39 -7.22
C PHE A 641 15.88 10.01 -6.59
N GLY A 642 15.47 8.97 -7.30
CA GLY A 642 15.68 7.60 -6.89
C GLY A 642 16.01 6.70 -8.08
N LEU A 643 16.86 5.71 -7.87
CA LEU A 643 17.27 4.72 -8.85
C LEU A 643 17.40 3.36 -8.17
N ALA A 644 16.84 2.30 -8.76
CA ALA A 644 17.07 0.92 -8.40
C ALA A 644 17.55 0.13 -9.61
N ILE A 645 18.62 -0.65 -9.43
CA ILE A 645 19.16 -1.59 -10.42
C ILE A 645 19.24 -2.94 -9.71
N MET A 646 18.44 -3.90 -10.15
CA MET A 646 18.22 -5.16 -9.44
C MET A 646 18.28 -6.34 -10.40
N ASN A 647 18.59 -7.50 -9.87
CA ASN A 647 18.46 -8.79 -10.52
C ASN A 647 17.71 -9.76 -9.63
N SER A 648 16.81 -10.53 -10.18
CA SER A 648 16.10 -11.61 -9.50
C SER A 648 16.39 -12.94 -10.17
N GLU A 649 16.34 -14.02 -9.40
CA GLU A 649 16.61 -15.37 -9.87
C GLU A 649 15.86 -16.39 -9.01
N VAL A 650 15.22 -17.34 -9.65
CA VAL A 650 14.72 -18.57 -9.01
C VAL A 650 15.91 -19.50 -8.84
N LEU A 651 16.33 -19.76 -7.60
CA LEU A 651 17.49 -20.57 -7.29
C LEU A 651 17.16 -22.07 -7.24
N GLU A 652 15.99 -22.39 -6.69
CA GLU A 652 15.49 -23.75 -6.54
C GLU A 652 13.98 -23.73 -6.85
N SER A 653 13.47 -24.74 -7.56
CA SER A 653 12.05 -24.90 -7.87
C SER A 653 11.69 -26.36 -8.03
N PHE A 654 10.45 -26.73 -7.63
CA PHE A 654 9.89 -28.04 -7.93
C PHE A 654 9.92 -28.34 -9.45
N THR A 655 9.72 -27.31 -10.27
CA THR A 655 9.87 -27.40 -11.72
C THR A 655 11.26 -26.94 -12.12
N ALA A 656 12.18 -27.87 -12.37
CA ALA A 656 13.58 -27.58 -12.72
C ALA A 656 13.74 -26.59 -13.88
N ALA A 657 12.80 -26.51 -14.82
CA ALA A 657 12.80 -25.54 -15.91
C ALA A 657 12.66 -24.08 -15.45
N ASN A 658 12.22 -23.84 -14.21
CA ASN A 658 12.08 -22.50 -13.64
C ASN A 658 13.40 -22.00 -13.04
N GLU A 659 14.35 -22.89 -12.74
CA GLU A 659 15.63 -22.51 -12.15
C GLU A 659 16.43 -21.60 -13.09
N GLY A 660 17.02 -20.56 -12.55
CA GLY A 660 17.70 -19.51 -13.29
C GLY A 660 16.78 -18.47 -13.94
N ALA A 661 15.44 -18.65 -13.89
CA ALA A 661 14.50 -17.67 -14.42
C ALA A 661 14.41 -16.42 -13.53
N GLN A 662 14.04 -15.30 -14.15
CA GLN A 662 13.70 -14.07 -13.45
C GLN A 662 12.34 -14.24 -12.75
N LEU A 663 12.13 -13.54 -11.64
CA LEU A 663 10.82 -13.43 -11.02
C LEU A 663 9.84 -12.64 -11.90
N ALA A 664 8.57 -12.99 -11.80
CA ALA A 664 7.49 -12.31 -12.52
C ALA A 664 7.26 -10.88 -12.01
N ASN A 665 6.73 -10.01 -12.87
CA ASN A 665 6.42 -8.60 -12.57
C ASN A 665 7.62 -7.81 -12.02
N PHE A 666 8.82 -8.25 -12.34
CA PHE A 666 10.08 -7.70 -11.83
C PHE A 666 10.74 -6.77 -12.86
N ALA A 667 10.92 -5.51 -12.46
CA ALA A 667 11.66 -4.52 -13.27
C ALA A 667 13.14 -4.51 -12.85
N LYS A 668 14.05 -4.84 -13.77
CA LYS A 668 15.50 -4.82 -13.50
C LYS A 668 16.05 -3.43 -13.20
N ARG A 669 15.41 -2.39 -13.73
CA ARG A 669 15.82 -1.00 -13.56
C ARG A 669 14.57 -0.14 -13.42
N SER A 670 14.55 0.71 -12.41
CA SER A 670 13.50 1.70 -12.23
C SER A 670 14.09 2.96 -11.62
N GLY A 671 13.50 4.11 -11.93
CA GLY A 671 13.95 5.37 -11.41
C GLY A 671 12.85 6.42 -11.43
N ASN A 672 12.96 7.36 -10.51
CA ASN A 672 12.11 8.54 -10.49
C ASN A 672 12.94 9.80 -10.29
N LEU A 673 12.42 10.89 -10.80
CA LEU A 673 12.93 12.25 -10.58
C LEU A 673 11.73 13.16 -10.38
N GLN A 674 11.76 14.01 -9.37
CA GLN A 674 10.83 15.13 -9.20
C GLN A 674 11.66 16.34 -8.78
N LEU A 675 11.56 17.44 -9.51
CA LEU A 675 12.28 18.68 -9.25
C LEU A 675 11.31 19.85 -9.18
N LYS A 676 11.58 20.78 -8.27
CA LYS A 676 10.89 22.08 -8.15
C LYS A 676 11.91 23.19 -8.15
N TYR A 677 11.72 24.21 -8.99
CA TYR A 677 12.48 25.43 -9.01
C TYR A 677 11.63 26.63 -8.58
N GLN A 678 12.02 27.29 -7.49
CA GLN A 678 11.40 28.53 -7.01
C GLN A 678 12.01 29.71 -7.77
N ALA A 679 11.39 30.12 -8.87
CA ALA A 679 11.91 31.18 -9.74
C ALA A 679 11.83 32.54 -9.06
N THR A 680 10.70 32.84 -8.42
CA THR A 680 10.48 34.07 -7.61
C THR A 680 9.75 33.69 -6.32
N ASP A 681 9.54 34.61 -5.40
CA ASP A 681 8.78 34.36 -4.16
C ASP A 681 7.34 33.94 -4.43
N LYS A 682 6.81 34.23 -5.61
CA LYS A 682 5.41 33.92 -6.01
C LYS A 682 5.29 32.81 -7.05
N PHE A 683 6.35 32.50 -7.78
CA PHE A 683 6.28 31.57 -8.91
C PHE A 683 7.29 30.45 -8.77
N ALA A 684 6.78 29.22 -8.81
CA ALA A 684 7.57 28.01 -8.88
C ALA A 684 7.11 27.14 -10.05
N PHE A 685 8.01 26.37 -10.59
CA PHE A 685 7.69 25.34 -11.57
C PHE A 685 8.58 24.11 -11.37
N GLY A 686 8.13 23.01 -11.92
CA GLY A 686 8.85 21.76 -11.78
C GLY A 686 8.30 20.68 -12.69
N GLY A 687 8.76 19.49 -12.46
CA GLY A 687 8.28 18.31 -13.16
C GLY A 687 8.93 17.06 -12.66
N GLY A 688 8.50 15.94 -13.23
CA GLY A 688 8.94 14.62 -12.87
C GLY A 688 9.26 13.77 -14.09
N ALA A 689 9.98 12.68 -13.83
CA ALA A 689 10.20 11.60 -14.79
C ALA A 689 10.13 10.28 -14.04
N THR A 690 9.35 9.33 -14.54
CA THR A 690 9.27 7.96 -14.04
C THR A 690 9.74 7.01 -15.12
N TYR A 691 10.73 6.18 -14.82
CA TYR A 691 11.28 5.18 -15.71
C TYR A 691 11.11 3.78 -15.11
N GLN A 692 10.68 2.83 -15.94
CA GLN A 692 10.65 1.40 -15.61
C GLN A 692 11.13 0.59 -16.81
N SER A 693 12.05 -0.36 -16.56
CA SER A 693 12.51 -1.29 -17.60
C SER A 693 11.43 -2.32 -17.91
N GLN A 694 11.59 -3.00 -19.04
CA GLN A 694 10.75 -4.13 -19.40
C GLN A 694 10.67 -5.15 -18.26
N MET A 695 9.47 -5.67 -18.03
CA MET A 695 9.19 -6.80 -17.16
C MET A 695 8.32 -7.83 -17.89
N PHE A 696 8.09 -8.97 -17.26
CA PHE A 696 7.29 -10.05 -17.85
C PHE A 696 6.18 -10.46 -16.87
N ALA A 697 5.06 -10.85 -17.46
CA ALA A 697 3.90 -11.29 -16.69
C ALA A 697 4.15 -12.63 -15.99
N GLY A 698 3.41 -12.85 -14.94
CA GLY A 698 3.42 -14.06 -14.12
C GLY A 698 2.85 -13.76 -12.75
N GLN A 699 2.93 -14.73 -11.88
CA GLN A 699 2.58 -14.53 -10.49
C GLN A 699 3.77 -14.01 -9.70
N PRO A 700 3.57 -13.14 -8.71
CA PRO A 700 4.64 -12.74 -7.79
C PRO A 700 5.32 -13.96 -7.16
N ASP A 701 6.59 -13.81 -6.81
CA ASP A 701 7.44 -14.85 -6.22
C ASP A 701 7.61 -16.13 -7.05
N THR A 702 7.12 -16.17 -8.30
CA THR A 702 7.30 -17.30 -9.22
C THR A 702 8.15 -16.91 -10.44
N ALA A 703 8.60 -17.92 -11.19
CA ALA A 703 9.29 -17.74 -12.45
C ALA A 703 8.41 -17.00 -13.48
N THR A 704 9.01 -16.05 -14.17
CA THR A 704 8.31 -15.25 -15.17
C THR A 704 7.97 -16.03 -16.43
N ASN A 705 6.89 -15.65 -17.11
CA ASN A 705 6.59 -16.13 -18.44
C ASN A 705 7.13 -15.14 -19.49
N TYR A 706 8.26 -15.46 -20.11
CA TYR A 706 8.90 -14.63 -21.11
C TYR A 706 8.07 -14.38 -22.39
N ALA A 707 7.00 -15.13 -22.60
CA ALA A 707 6.10 -14.92 -23.73
C ALA A 707 5.22 -13.64 -23.58
N TYR A 708 5.10 -13.08 -22.36
CA TYR A 708 4.21 -11.97 -22.09
C TYR A 708 4.99 -10.76 -21.56
N ALA A 709 5.48 -9.92 -22.46
CA ALA A 709 6.30 -8.77 -22.13
C ALA A 709 5.48 -7.50 -21.88
N VAL A 710 5.78 -6.83 -20.78
CA VAL A 710 5.36 -5.45 -20.50
C VAL A 710 6.53 -4.54 -20.88
N PRO A 711 6.41 -3.72 -21.94
CA PRO A 711 7.51 -2.90 -22.46
C PRO A 711 8.00 -1.86 -21.44
N SER A 712 9.27 -1.49 -21.55
CA SER A 712 9.83 -0.37 -20.78
C SER A 712 9.18 0.95 -21.16
N TYR A 713 9.10 1.87 -20.19
CA TYR A 713 8.59 3.21 -20.43
C TYR A 713 9.38 4.28 -19.68
N THR A 714 9.27 5.51 -20.18
CA THR A 714 9.59 6.73 -19.49
C THR A 714 8.43 7.70 -19.70
N VAL A 715 7.89 8.24 -18.61
CA VAL A 715 6.80 9.22 -18.60
C VAL A 715 7.30 10.48 -17.91
N PHE A 716 6.92 11.63 -18.44
CA PHE A 716 7.30 12.94 -17.94
C PHE A 716 6.05 13.71 -17.48
N ASP A 717 6.15 14.31 -16.31
CA ASP A 717 5.13 15.17 -15.72
C ASP A 717 5.69 16.59 -15.55
N ALA A 718 4.82 17.60 -15.55
CA ALA A 718 5.22 18.98 -15.33
C ALA A 718 4.19 19.69 -14.44
N PHE A 719 4.65 20.66 -13.65
CA PHE A 719 3.76 21.52 -12.89
C PHE A 719 4.28 22.95 -12.81
N ALA A 720 3.36 23.87 -12.58
CA ALA A 720 3.66 25.27 -12.26
C ALA A 720 2.71 25.75 -11.16
N GLU A 721 3.25 26.49 -10.20
CA GLU A 721 2.49 27.06 -9.08
C GLU A 721 2.71 28.58 -9.03
N TYR A 722 1.61 29.32 -8.89
CA TYR A 722 1.64 30.77 -8.69
C TYR A 722 0.89 31.16 -7.42
N ARG A 723 1.56 31.92 -6.55
CA ARG A 723 1.01 32.44 -5.30
C ARG A 723 0.53 33.86 -5.51
N PHE A 724 -0.79 34.05 -5.56
CA PHE A 724 -1.41 35.37 -5.73
C PHE A 724 -1.30 36.21 -4.45
N SER A 725 -1.51 35.57 -3.29
CA SER A 725 -1.40 36.17 -1.96
C SER A 725 -0.77 35.17 -0.96
N LYS A 726 -0.69 35.53 0.31
CA LYS A 726 -0.33 34.59 1.38
C LYS A 726 -1.36 33.45 1.53
N GLN A 727 -2.62 33.73 1.16
CA GLN A 727 -3.74 32.81 1.32
C GLN A 727 -4.05 32.00 0.06
N LEU A 728 -3.88 32.61 -1.12
CA LEU A 728 -4.34 32.03 -2.40
C LEU A 728 -3.19 31.64 -3.31
N SER A 729 -3.15 30.39 -3.72
CA SER A 729 -2.28 29.91 -4.80
C SER A 729 -3.07 29.07 -5.82
N ALA A 730 -2.52 28.99 -7.02
CA ALA A 730 -2.98 28.09 -8.07
C ALA A 730 -1.81 27.21 -8.54
N ARG A 731 -2.08 25.93 -8.78
CA ARG A 731 -1.14 25.00 -9.38
C ARG A 731 -1.77 24.35 -10.60
N VAL A 732 -1.00 24.26 -11.66
CA VAL A 732 -1.34 23.47 -12.85
C VAL A 732 -0.39 22.27 -12.88
N ASN A 733 -0.95 21.08 -12.96
CA ASN A 733 -0.23 19.83 -13.23
C ASN A 733 -0.58 19.38 -14.65
N VAL A 734 0.41 18.89 -15.39
CA VAL A 734 0.24 18.18 -16.66
C VAL A 734 0.96 16.86 -16.54
N ASN A 735 0.20 15.79 -16.45
CA ASN A 735 0.72 14.44 -16.33
C ASN A 735 0.91 13.85 -17.73
N ASN A 736 1.92 12.97 -17.89
CA ASN A 736 2.27 12.37 -19.17
C ASN A 736 2.36 13.40 -20.30
N VAL A 737 3.19 14.44 -20.12
CA VAL A 737 3.33 15.58 -21.04
C VAL A 737 3.55 15.15 -22.50
N THR A 738 4.25 14.05 -22.71
CA THR A 738 4.59 13.51 -24.05
C THR A 738 3.48 12.63 -24.65
N ASP A 739 2.37 12.43 -23.96
CA ASP A 739 1.26 11.57 -24.35
C ASP A 739 1.69 10.13 -24.71
N LYS A 740 2.58 9.59 -23.88
CA LYS A 740 3.18 8.28 -24.09
C LYS A 740 2.16 7.17 -23.82
N ASP A 741 2.07 6.18 -24.74
CA ASP A 741 1.46 4.89 -24.44
C ASP A 741 2.40 4.07 -23.56
N TYR A 742 1.94 3.63 -22.41
CA TYR A 742 2.72 2.78 -21.54
C TYR A 742 1.82 1.82 -20.76
N TYR A 743 2.43 0.78 -20.18
CA TYR A 743 1.73 -0.32 -19.54
C TYR A 743 2.34 -0.56 -18.17
N LEU A 744 1.49 -0.75 -17.16
CA LEU A 744 1.87 -0.85 -15.75
C LEU A 744 2.09 -2.29 -15.32
N ALA A 745 1.21 -3.19 -15.74
CA ALA A 745 1.23 -4.59 -15.34
C ALA A 745 0.46 -5.44 -16.35
N ALA A 746 0.79 -6.72 -16.43
CA ALA A 746 0.03 -7.67 -17.25
C ALA A 746 -0.34 -8.89 -16.41
N TYR A 747 -1.58 -9.35 -16.61
CA TYR A 747 -2.05 -10.60 -16.05
C TYR A 747 -1.19 -11.79 -16.50
N ARG A 748 -1.00 -12.79 -15.66
CA ARG A 748 -0.11 -13.95 -15.88
C ARG A 748 -0.25 -14.65 -17.25
N SER A 749 -1.45 -14.62 -17.84
CA SER A 749 -1.73 -15.22 -19.15
C SER A 749 -1.75 -14.20 -20.30
N GLY A 750 -1.40 -12.94 -20.01
CA GLY A 750 -1.54 -11.84 -20.96
C GLY A 750 -2.99 -11.48 -21.31
N ALA A 751 -3.98 -12.00 -20.57
CA ALA A 751 -5.39 -11.81 -20.87
C ALA A 751 -5.87 -10.37 -20.70
N PHE A 752 -5.28 -9.61 -19.80
CA PHE A 752 -5.47 -8.17 -19.66
C PHE A 752 -4.17 -7.51 -19.19
N THR A 753 -4.02 -6.24 -19.55
CA THR A 753 -2.78 -5.48 -19.31
C THR A 753 -3.18 -4.04 -19.01
N TYR A 754 -2.84 -3.56 -17.83
CA TYR A 754 -3.16 -2.20 -17.39
C TYR A 754 -2.43 -1.17 -18.22
N ILE A 755 -3.19 -0.24 -18.78
CA ILE A 755 -2.67 0.91 -19.55
C ILE A 755 -2.44 2.03 -18.53
N GLY A 756 -1.31 2.72 -18.64
CA GLY A 756 -1.06 3.94 -17.87
C GLY A 756 -1.80 5.13 -18.48
N ASP A 757 -2.11 6.11 -17.63
CA ASP A 757 -2.92 7.28 -17.98
C ASP A 757 -2.30 8.08 -19.13
N LYS A 758 -3.13 8.48 -20.07
CA LYS A 758 -2.80 9.42 -21.13
C LYS A 758 -2.55 10.82 -20.56
N ARG A 759 -2.09 11.72 -21.42
CA ARG A 759 -1.87 13.12 -21.02
C ARG A 759 -3.17 13.71 -20.49
N ASN A 760 -3.09 14.25 -19.28
CA ASN A 760 -4.16 15.01 -18.65
C ASN A 760 -3.62 16.28 -18.01
N ALA A 761 -4.49 17.22 -17.72
CA ALA A 761 -4.12 18.47 -17.08
C ALA A 761 -5.13 18.81 -15.96
N GLN A 762 -4.60 19.30 -14.85
CA GLN A 762 -5.37 19.65 -13.65
C GLN A 762 -4.98 21.06 -13.20
N LEU A 763 -5.96 21.89 -12.88
CA LEU A 763 -5.79 23.17 -12.20
C LEU A 763 -6.31 23.04 -10.78
N THR A 764 -5.44 23.26 -9.79
CA THR A 764 -5.80 23.24 -8.38
C THR A 764 -5.67 24.64 -7.77
N LEU A 765 -6.72 25.13 -7.16
CA LEU A 765 -6.74 26.33 -6.35
C LEU A 765 -6.65 25.95 -4.88
N ASN A 766 -5.70 26.54 -4.16
CA ASN A 766 -5.53 26.35 -2.72
C ASN A 766 -5.77 27.67 -2.02
N TYR A 767 -6.70 27.67 -1.07
CA TYR A 767 -6.99 28.82 -0.23
C TYR A 767 -6.80 28.48 1.25
N LYS A 768 -6.04 29.32 1.97
CA LYS A 768 -5.67 29.09 3.37
C LYS A 768 -6.08 30.30 4.22
N PHE A 769 -6.84 30.04 5.31
CA PHE A 769 -7.24 31.06 6.30
C PHE A 769 -6.34 31.02 7.52
#